data_2be92b4acba46c94736ddd5a6f9a555e
#
_entry.id   2be92b4acba46c94736ddd5a6f9a555e
#
_cell.length_a   1.000
_cell.length_b   1.000
_cell.length_c   1.000
_cell.angle_alpha   90.00
_cell.angle_beta   90.00
_cell.angle_gamma   90.00
#
_symmetry.space_group_name_H-M   'P 1'
#
loop_
_entity.id
_entity.type
_entity.pdbx_description
1 polymer ?
#
loop_
_entity_poly.entity_id
_entity_poly.type
_entity_poly.pdbx_seq_one_letter_code
_entity_poly.pdbx_strand_id
1 'polypeptide(L)'
;MKNILCKGFWGGLLLLLTLSASAQWNTYNMLQMGKNAIYFDDYVSAIDNFNNIIRIKPYLSEPYFFRGLAKMNLDDYEGAIADYTHAIDLNPNYFYAYMYRGIAYHNLRKFKEAMRDYNEAITLDPSDAYVYANRGITKAETGDYKGAEKDYSKSLMIDNKLLAAYLNRAIMREKLDDPEGAMADCNAAIKLNMFSDDAFGLRGYLWYKQKDYHNAIEDYNRALKANPKNKKILMSRAIVWYEMKKFPDALKDYGEIIKIDSTYIYAYYNRAMLRAEVGDYNNAISDLDKVVETNPDNILIYFNRGLLKMEIKDYAGAYEDFSESIRLYPDFVKAYLARAAVNNALQHYGAADEDHGRALAVMDRYRKMKEGDRNALVDTTENFQRLIDFNAREDKMRDVINGRVQDKNVIVSLQDIFCVQYLSLDSLRNGKVQYYNTHIMNYNQQHNYQPSLSLSNRKYRYPASFIEENIQQLSSKITQQPTADDYLLRGIFYMNSQEYPKAIEDFMAVNKLEPNHLLALFNQANARMQMLDYIESIEDNTVEVIGEEKQVKRIIDYSQVLEGYRKCLEIDPAFIFALYNIGNVYVKSEKIDQAIEAYSEVIRQDKEFAEAYFNRGLLYIYTGRKAEANADLSKAGELGIIDAYNIIKRYCKEGND
;
A
#
# COMPACT_ATOMS: atom_id res chain seq x y z
N MET A 1 -55.92 16.64 40.33
CA MET A 1 -54.49 16.41 40.31
C MET A 1 -54.05 15.01 39.85
N LYS A 2 -54.70 13.92 40.18
CA LYS A 2 -54.31 12.55 39.71
C LYS A 2 -54.37 12.32 38.20
N ASN A 3 -55.27 12.95 37.46
CA ASN A 3 -55.38 12.76 36.00
C ASN A 3 -54.37 13.53 35.14
N ILE A 4 -53.67 14.52 35.69
CA ILE A 4 -52.65 15.28 34.98
C ILE A 4 -51.32 14.56 35.08
N LEU A 5 -50.98 13.94 36.21
CA LEU A 5 -49.77 13.17 36.42
C LEU A 5 -49.73 11.89 35.55
N CYS A 6 -50.85 11.20 35.36
CA CYS A 6 -50.92 10.02 34.46
C CYS A 6 -50.70 10.39 32.99
N LYS A 7 -51.27 11.52 32.51
CA LYS A 7 -51.10 11.94 31.12
C LYS A 7 -49.65 12.40 30.82
N GLY A 8 -48.98 13.00 31.78
CA GLY A 8 -47.58 13.38 31.66
C GLY A 8 -46.61 12.16 31.61
N PHE A 9 -46.90 11.14 32.42
CA PHE A 9 -46.10 9.88 32.46
C PHE A 9 -46.23 9.08 31.16
N TRP A 10 -47.47 8.93 30.64
CA TRP A 10 -47.71 8.24 29.35
C TRP A 10 -47.14 9.04 28.15
N GLY A 11 -47.23 10.37 28.18
CA GLY A 11 -46.60 11.22 27.16
C GLY A 11 -45.08 11.13 27.15
N GLY A 12 -44.45 11.10 28.32
CA GLY A 12 -42.98 10.91 28.46
C GLY A 12 -42.52 9.52 28.03
N LEU A 13 -43.33 8.46 28.36
CA LEU A 13 -43.02 7.10 27.95
C LEU A 13 -43.15 6.92 26.42
N LEU A 14 -44.19 7.54 25.80
CA LEU A 14 -44.37 7.53 24.34
C LEU A 14 -43.22 8.30 23.63
N LEU A 15 -42.77 9.43 24.19
CA LEU A 15 -41.63 10.19 23.64
C LEU A 15 -40.34 9.39 23.73
N LEU A 16 -40.11 8.69 24.83
CA LEU A 16 -38.95 7.80 25.00
C LEU A 16 -39.00 6.60 24.02
N LEU A 17 -40.18 6.04 23.80
CA LEU A 17 -40.36 4.95 22.84
C LEU A 17 -40.18 5.40 21.38
N THR A 18 -40.61 6.62 21.04
CA THR A 18 -40.43 7.17 19.68
C THR A 18 -39.00 7.57 19.43
N LEU A 19 -38.27 8.08 20.43
CA LEU A 19 -36.85 8.37 20.34
C LEU A 19 -36.02 7.08 20.17
N SER A 20 -36.35 6.01 20.91
CA SER A 20 -35.68 4.72 20.76
C SER A 20 -36.00 4.07 19.40
N ALA A 21 -37.21 4.19 18.90
CA ALA A 21 -37.60 3.67 17.58
C ALA A 21 -36.93 4.42 16.44
N SER A 22 -36.81 5.75 16.53
CA SER A 22 -36.09 6.56 15.52
C SER A 22 -34.60 6.28 15.52
N ALA A 23 -33.97 6.08 16.68
CA ALA A 23 -32.55 5.71 16.79
C ALA A 23 -32.32 4.27 16.26
N GLN A 24 -33.24 3.35 16.45
CA GLN A 24 -33.15 2.00 15.93
C GLN A 24 -33.33 1.96 14.40
N TRP A 25 -34.19 2.79 13.86
CA TRP A 25 -34.42 2.93 12.42
C TRP A 25 -33.19 3.54 11.73
N ASN A 26 -32.52 4.52 12.37
CA ASN A 26 -31.34 5.17 11.85
C ASN A 26 -30.14 4.21 11.76
N THR A 27 -29.88 3.38 12.78
CA THR A 27 -28.78 2.38 12.74
C THR A 27 -29.02 1.29 11.71
N TYR A 28 -30.27 0.85 11.47
CA TYR A 28 -30.60 -0.08 10.41
C TYR A 28 -30.29 0.52 9.02
N ASN A 29 -30.74 1.75 8.78
CA ASN A 29 -30.48 2.43 7.51
C ASN A 29 -28.98 2.65 7.29
N MET A 30 -28.24 3.06 8.32
CA MET A 30 -26.76 3.19 8.25
C MET A 30 -26.09 1.85 7.91
N LEU A 31 -26.56 0.75 8.47
CA LEU A 31 -26.04 -0.58 8.17
C LEU A 31 -26.29 -0.95 6.70
N GLN A 32 -27.48 -0.68 6.17
CA GLN A 32 -27.78 -0.91 4.75
C GLN A 32 -26.97 0.01 3.83
N MET A 33 -26.79 1.29 4.21
CA MET A 33 -25.94 2.22 3.46
C MET A 33 -24.48 1.73 3.43
N GLY A 34 -23.93 1.27 4.55
CA GLY A 34 -22.59 0.70 4.61
C GLY A 34 -22.45 -0.57 3.75
N LYS A 35 -23.45 -1.49 3.80
CA LYS A 35 -23.47 -2.68 2.94
C LYS A 35 -23.55 -2.33 1.45
N ASN A 36 -24.38 -1.35 1.09
CA ASN A 36 -24.48 -0.86 -0.28
C ASN A 36 -23.17 -0.21 -0.74
N ALA A 37 -22.51 0.56 0.13
CA ALA A 37 -21.22 1.14 -0.16
C ALA A 37 -20.15 0.05 -0.46
N ILE A 38 -20.12 -1.06 0.30
CA ILE A 38 -19.29 -2.23 -0.02
C ILE A 38 -19.62 -2.79 -1.40
N TYR A 39 -20.91 -2.94 -1.71
CA TYR A 39 -21.35 -3.48 -3.01
C TYR A 39 -20.89 -2.63 -4.20
N PHE A 40 -20.79 -1.30 -4.03
CA PHE A 40 -20.32 -0.37 -5.03
C PHE A 40 -18.80 -0.06 -4.93
N ASP A 41 -18.05 -0.86 -4.19
CA ASP A 41 -16.61 -0.70 -3.95
C ASP A 41 -16.22 0.63 -3.26
N ASP A 42 -17.18 1.34 -2.63
CA ASP A 42 -16.94 2.53 -1.82
C ASP A 42 -16.66 2.13 -0.36
N TYR A 43 -15.49 1.54 -0.15
CA TYR A 43 -15.11 1.00 1.16
C TYR A 43 -14.93 2.07 2.23
N VAL A 44 -14.54 3.27 1.84
CA VAL A 44 -14.34 4.39 2.77
C VAL A 44 -15.67 4.86 3.35
N SER A 45 -16.66 5.12 2.50
CA SER A 45 -18.02 5.46 2.97
C SER A 45 -18.65 4.31 3.77
N ALA A 46 -18.31 3.07 3.44
CA ALA A 46 -18.74 1.92 4.23
C ALA A 46 -18.18 1.97 5.65
N ILE A 47 -16.87 2.21 5.80
CA ILE A 47 -16.18 2.32 7.10
C ILE A 47 -16.79 3.45 7.94
N ASP A 48 -17.04 4.62 7.35
CA ASP A 48 -17.67 5.75 8.06
C ASP A 48 -19.06 5.42 8.58
N ASN A 49 -19.91 4.77 7.76
CA ASN A 49 -21.23 4.31 8.19
C ASN A 49 -21.15 3.33 9.37
N PHE A 50 -20.23 2.35 9.32
CA PHE A 50 -20.06 1.38 10.41
C PHE A 50 -19.47 2.01 11.65
N ASN A 51 -18.53 2.97 11.54
CA ASN A 51 -18.02 3.75 12.66
C ASN A 51 -19.14 4.48 13.40
N ASN A 52 -20.05 5.10 12.66
CA ASN A 52 -21.20 5.79 13.24
C ASN A 52 -22.13 4.84 14.02
N ILE A 53 -22.34 3.61 13.51
CA ILE A 53 -23.11 2.60 14.23
C ILE A 53 -22.35 2.13 15.48
N ILE A 54 -21.07 1.84 15.38
CA ILE A 54 -20.21 1.38 16.48
C ILE A 54 -20.18 2.42 17.61
N ARG A 55 -20.11 3.72 17.27
CA ARG A 55 -20.16 4.81 18.28
C ARG A 55 -21.46 4.81 19.06
N ILE A 56 -22.58 4.54 18.39
CA ILE A 56 -23.92 4.55 19.02
C ILE A 56 -24.22 3.22 19.74
N LYS A 57 -23.81 2.09 19.15
CA LYS A 57 -24.12 0.73 19.62
C LYS A 57 -22.86 -0.16 19.55
N PRO A 58 -21.88 0.05 20.42
CA PRO A 58 -20.61 -0.70 20.38
C PRO A 58 -20.74 -2.20 20.70
N TYR A 59 -21.88 -2.65 21.17
CA TYR A 59 -22.17 -4.04 21.51
C TYR A 59 -22.68 -4.88 20.35
N LEU A 60 -22.85 -4.30 19.14
CA LEU A 60 -23.28 -5.03 17.95
C LEU A 60 -22.08 -5.61 17.22
N SER A 61 -22.06 -6.91 16.99
CA SER A 61 -20.97 -7.60 16.27
C SER A 61 -20.96 -7.32 14.76
N GLU A 62 -22.14 -7.14 14.15
CA GLU A 62 -22.32 -7.01 12.70
C GLU A 62 -21.59 -5.78 12.09
N PRO A 63 -21.62 -4.57 12.68
CA PRO A 63 -20.90 -3.43 12.16
C PRO A 63 -19.37 -3.63 12.14
N TYR A 64 -18.81 -4.28 13.16
CA TYR A 64 -17.37 -4.61 13.17
C TYR A 64 -17.04 -5.60 12.05
N PHE A 65 -17.85 -6.63 11.86
CA PHE A 65 -17.66 -7.59 10.77
C PHE A 65 -17.62 -6.90 9.41
N PHE A 66 -18.60 -6.04 9.09
CA PHE A 66 -18.63 -5.37 7.80
C PHE A 66 -17.56 -4.30 7.65
N ARG A 67 -17.14 -3.64 8.75
CA ARG A 67 -15.99 -2.74 8.72
C ARG A 67 -14.70 -3.50 8.44
N GLY A 68 -14.50 -4.65 9.06
CA GLY A 68 -13.41 -5.57 8.75
C GLY A 68 -13.41 -6.02 7.29
N LEU A 69 -14.60 -6.31 6.72
CA LEU A 69 -14.73 -6.66 5.31
C LEU A 69 -14.33 -5.48 4.39
N ALA A 70 -14.72 -4.26 4.72
CA ALA A 70 -14.32 -3.08 3.96
C ALA A 70 -12.79 -2.85 4.03
N LYS A 71 -12.18 -2.98 5.23
CA LYS A 71 -10.72 -2.89 5.41
C LYS A 71 -9.97 -3.98 4.65
N MET A 72 -10.48 -5.21 4.66
CA MET A 72 -9.87 -6.31 3.90
C MET A 72 -9.83 -6.02 2.40
N ASN A 73 -10.85 -5.37 1.84
CA ASN A 73 -10.86 -4.94 0.44
C ASN A 73 -9.92 -3.75 0.15
N LEU A 74 -9.50 -3.03 1.20
CA LEU A 74 -8.46 -2.00 1.13
C LEU A 74 -7.05 -2.56 1.42
N ASP A 75 -6.90 -3.87 1.49
CA ASP A 75 -5.67 -4.61 1.84
C ASP A 75 -5.16 -4.34 3.29
N ASP A 76 -5.99 -3.76 4.15
CA ASP A 76 -5.73 -3.59 5.58
C ASP A 76 -6.13 -4.86 6.35
N TYR A 77 -5.32 -5.91 6.20
CA TYR A 77 -5.61 -7.23 6.78
C TYR A 77 -5.52 -7.24 8.30
N GLU A 78 -4.57 -6.52 8.89
CA GLU A 78 -4.43 -6.42 10.36
C GLU A 78 -5.60 -5.66 10.98
N GLY A 79 -6.00 -4.54 10.38
CA GLY A 79 -7.18 -3.81 10.81
C GLY A 79 -8.46 -4.63 10.67
N ALA A 80 -8.56 -5.44 9.62
CA ALA A 80 -9.67 -6.38 9.42
C ALA A 80 -9.67 -7.48 10.50
N ILE A 81 -8.51 -8.07 10.83
CA ILE A 81 -8.36 -9.06 11.90
C ILE A 81 -8.81 -8.50 13.25
N ALA A 82 -8.42 -7.26 13.56
CA ALA A 82 -8.86 -6.59 14.79
C ALA A 82 -10.38 -6.48 14.85
N ASP A 83 -11.01 -6.03 13.76
CA ASP A 83 -12.47 -5.91 13.67
C ASP A 83 -13.19 -7.25 13.74
N TYR A 84 -12.71 -8.28 13.03
CA TYR A 84 -13.28 -9.63 13.12
C TYR A 84 -13.11 -10.23 14.51
N THR A 85 -11.98 -9.99 15.17
CA THR A 85 -11.76 -10.43 16.54
C THR A 85 -12.78 -9.79 17.49
N HIS A 86 -12.99 -8.49 17.36
CA HIS A 86 -14.01 -7.79 18.15
C HIS A 86 -15.42 -8.29 17.86
N ALA A 87 -15.75 -8.60 16.60
CA ALA A 87 -17.03 -9.20 16.24
C ALA A 87 -17.23 -10.58 16.87
N ILE A 88 -16.15 -11.40 16.95
CA ILE A 88 -16.15 -12.72 17.59
C ILE A 88 -16.30 -12.59 19.13
N ASP A 89 -15.62 -11.63 19.75
CA ASP A 89 -15.72 -11.39 21.18
C ASP A 89 -17.15 -11.03 21.60
N LEU A 90 -17.85 -10.26 20.74
CA LEU A 90 -19.26 -9.92 20.94
C LEU A 90 -20.22 -11.06 20.59
N ASN A 91 -19.89 -11.88 19.61
CA ASN A 91 -20.67 -13.03 19.16
C ASN A 91 -19.77 -14.22 18.82
N PRO A 92 -19.46 -15.11 19.81
CA PRO A 92 -18.60 -16.27 19.58
C PRO A 92 -19.13 -17.29 18.55
N ASN A 93 -20.38 -17.21 18.15
CA ASN A 93 -20.98 -18.08 17.14
C ASN A 93 -21.03 -17.41 15.74
N TYR A 94 -20.27 -16.34 15.54
CA TYR A 94 -20.31 -15.61 14.27
C TYR A 94 -19.43 -16.30 13.22
N PHE A 95 -19.97 -17.31 12.56
CA PHE A 95 -19.32 -18.13 11.52
C PHE A 95 -18.51 -17.30 10.51
N TYR A 96 -19.14 -16.30 9.89
CA TYR A 96 -18.46 -15.47 8.89
C TYR A 96 -17.27 -14.71 9.43
N ALA A 97 -17.30 -14.28 10.69
CA ALA A 97 -16.16 -13.55 11.28
C ALA A 97 -14.92 -14.46 11.41
N TYR A 98 -15.09 -15.73 11.80
CA TYR A 98 -13.99 -16.70 11.78
C TYR A 98 -13.50 -16.97 10.35
N MET A 99 -14.41 -17.25 9.41
CA MET A 99 -14.01 -17.54 8.03
C MET A 99 -13.22 -16.39 7.41
N TYR A 100 -13.70 -15.15 7.53
CA TYR A 100 -13.03 -13.99 6.95
C TYR A 100 -11.75 -13.59 7.71
N ARG A 101 -11.67 -13.79 9.03
CA ARG A 101 -10.42 -13.64 9.78
C ARG A 101 -9.39 -14.68 9.35
N GLY A 102 -9.82 -15.91 9.09
CA GLY A 102 -8.98 -16.94 8.48
C GLY A 102 -8.41 -16.53 7.12
N ILE A 103 -9.24 -15.91 6.25
CA ILE A 103 -8.80 -15.36 4.96
C ILE A 103 -7.78 -14.23 5.17
N ALA A 104 -8.02 -13.32 6.12
CA ALA A 104 -7.09 -12.24 6.43
C ALA A 104 -5.74 -12.77 6.96
N TYR A 105 -5.76 -13.76 7.85
CA TYR A 105 -4.54 -14.45 8.31
C TYR A 105 -3.81 -15.16 7.18
N HIS A 106 -4.53 -15.81 6.26
CA HIS A 106 -3.93 -16.43 5.08
C HIS A 106 -3.17 -15.41 4.22
N ASN A 107 -3.77 -14.26 3.94
CA ASN A 107 -3.13 -13.18 3.16
C ASN A 107 -1.86 -12.62 3.83
N LEU A 108 -1.81 -12.63 5.16
CA LEU A 108 -0.61 -12.30 5.95
C LEU A 108 0.35 -13.50 6.12
N ARG A 109 0.15 -14.61 5.42
CA ARG A 109 0.92 -15.84 5.53
C ARG A 109 0.96 -16.46 6.95
N LYS A 110 0.05 -16.04 7.83
CA LYS A 110 -0.16 -16.60 9.18
C LYS A 110 -1.03 -17.86 9.09
N PHE A 111 -0.48 -18.89 8.43
CA PHE A 111 -1.25 -20.08 8.04
C PHE A 111 -1.77 -20.90 9.22
N LYS A 112 -1.06 -20.91 10.37
CA LYS A 112 -1.50 -21.63 11.58
C LYS A 112 -2.76 -21.01 12.17
N GLU A 113 -2.80 -19.68 12.23
CA GLU A 113 -3.94 -18.90 12.70
C GLU A 113 -5.13 -19.06 11.74
N ALA A 114 -4.88 -18.97 10.43
CA ALA A 114 -5.90 -19.20 9.41
C ALA A 114 -6.56 -20.59 9.55
N MET A 115 -5.75 -21.63 9.72
CA MET A 115 -6.23 -23.01 9.89
C MET A 115 -7.08 -23.19 11.16
N ARG A 116 -6.72 -22.51 12.26
CA ARG A 116 -7.52 -22.52 13.49
C ARG A 116 -8.89 -21.92 13.25
N ASP A 117 -8.93 -20.74 12.63
CA ASP A 117 -10.18 -20.02 12.38
C ASP A 117 -11.09 -20.77 11.39
N TYR A 118 -10.55 -21.37 10.33
CA TYR A 118 -11.36 -22.22 9.44
C TYR A 118 -11.91 -23.46 10.17
N ASN A 119 -11.16 -24.06 11.08
CA ASN A 119 -11.65 -25.20 11.86
C ASN A 119 -12.80 -24.79 12.78
N GLU A 120 -12.72 -23.62 13.44
CA GLU A 120 -13.82 -23.08 14.24
C GLU A 120 -15.04 -22.76 13.35
N ALA A 121 -14.85 -22.14 12.19
CA ALA A 121 -15.92 -21.89 11.24
C ALA A 121 -16.59 -23.22 10.80
N ILE A 122 -15.84 -24.27 10.49
CA ILE A 122 -16.38 -25.58 10.14
C ILE A 122 -17.16 -26.21 11.31
N THR A 123 -16.73 -25.97 12.55
CA THR A 123 -17.43 -26.46 13.73
C THR A 123 -18.78 -25.78 13.89
N LEU A 124 -18.85 -24.48 13.58
CA LEU A 124 -20.07 -23.68 13.64
C LEU A 124 -21.04 -23.98 12.49
N ASP A 125 -20.52 -24.09 11.27
CA ASP A 125 -21.31 -24.47 10.09
C ASP A 125 -20.54 -25.42 9.19
N PRO A 126 -20.75 -26.74 9.33
CA PRO A 126 -20.11 -27.74 8.49
C PRO A 126 -20.72 -27.85 7.09
N SER A 127 -21.74 -27.06 6.77
CA SER A 127 -22.45 -27.08 5.49
C SER A 127 -22.04 -25.96 4.54
N ASP A 128 -21.15 -25.05 4.94
CA ASP A 128 -20.62 -24.02 4.05
C ASP A 128 -19.49 -24.57 3.18
N ALA A 129 -19.67 -24.50 1.86
CA ALA A 129 -18.67 -25.01 0.90
C ALA A 129 -17.43 -24.13 0.80
N TYR A 130 -17.58 -22.81 1.03
CA TYR A 130 -16.47 -21.86 0.87
C TYR A 130 -15.40 -21.99 1.94
N VAL A 131 -15.78 -22.32 3.18
CA VAL A 131 -14.80 -22.48 4.26
C VAL A 131 -13.86 -23.66 4.00
N TYR A 132 -14.39 -24.78 3.44
CA TYR A 132 -13.53 -25.89 3.01
C TYR A 132 -12.63 -25.48 1.85
N ALA A 133 -13.15 -24.76 0.86
CA ALA A 133 -12.34 -24.27 -0.26
C ALA A 133 -11.19 -23.37 0.22
N ASN A 134 -11.46 -22.41 1.11
CA ASN A 134 -10.45 -21.50 1.66
C ASN A 134 -9.41 -22.24 2.51
N ARG A 135 -9.83 -23.22 3.32
CA ARG A 135 -8.90 -24.06 4.08
C ARG A 135 -8.05 -24.91 3.13
N GLY A 136 -8.64 -25.41 2.05
CA GLY A 136 -7.93 -26.13 0.98
C GLY A 136 -6.85 -25.28 0.33
N ILE A 137 -7.12 -24.02 0.03
CA ILE A 137 -6.12 -23.06 -0.49
C ILE A 137 -4.94 -22.94 0.48
N THR A 138 -5.24 -22.74 1.77
CA THR A 138 -4.20 -22.59 2.81
C THR A 138 -3.35 -23.86 2.96
N LYS A 139 -3.97 -25.06 2.90
CA LYS A 139 -3.25 -26.34 2.91
C LYS A 139 -2.36 -26.49 1.69
N ALA A 140 -2.85 -26.11 0.51
CA ALA A 140 -2.07 -26.19 -0.72
C ALA A 140 -0.80 -25.34 -0.64
N GLU A 141 -0.89 -24.12 -0.10
CA GLU A 141 0.27 -23.23 0.09
C GLU A 141 1.28 -23.76 1.13
N THR A 142 0.81 -24.50 2.11
CA THR A 142 1.69 -25.17 3.10
C THR A 142 2.22 -26.53 2.64
N GLY A 143 1.92 -26.94 1.40
CA GLY A 143 2.38 -28.20 0.80
C GLY A 143 1.55 -29.44 1.17
N ASP A 144 0.47 -29.28 1.95
CA ASP A 144 -0.46 -30.38 2.25
C ASP A 144 -1.46 -30.60 1.09
N TYR A 145 -0.95 -31.04 -0.06
CA TYR A 145 -1.76 -31.24 -1.28
C TYR A 145 -2.87 -32.27 -1.07
N LYS A 146 -2.60 -33.33 -0.28
CA LYS A 146 -3.59 -34.37 0.00
C LYS A 146 -4.72 -33.87 0.91
N GLY A 147 -4.38 -33.05 1.89
CA GLY A 147 -5.37 -32.39 2.75
C GLY A 147 -6.20 -31.35 1.99
N ALA A 148 -5.57 -30.62 1.06
CA ALA A 148 -6.24 -29.66 0.18
C ALA A 148 -7.23 -30.36 -0.77
N GLU A 149 -6.83 -31.46 -1.41
CA GLU A 149 -7.70 -32.27 -2.29
C GLU A 149 -8.95 -32.75 -1.56
N LYS A 150 -8.79 -33.22 -0.29
CA LYS A 150 -9.93 -33.65 0.55
C LYS A 150 -10.87 -32.47 0.87
N ASP A 151 -10.33 -31.32 1.17
CA ASP A 151 -11.14 -30.13 1.48
C ASP A 151 -11.90 -29.65 0.25
N TYR A 152 -11.26 -29.59 -0.93
CA TYR A 152 -11.98 -29.28 -2.17
C TYR A 152 -13.03 -30.33 -2.53
N SER A 153 -12.76 -31.61 -2.28
CA SER A 153 -13.75 -32.68 -2.47
C SER A 153 -14.95 -32.51 -1.56
N LYS A 154 -14.71 -32.12 -0.28
CA LYS A 154 -15.79 -31.81 0.65
C LYS A 154 -16.58 -30.59 0.22
N SER A 155 -15.89 -29.52 -0.21
CA SER A 155 -16.52 -28.30 -0.78
C SER A 155 -17.46 -28.65 -1.94
N LEU A 156 -17.00 -29.46 -2.90
CA LEU A 156 -17.77 -29.88 -4.08
C LEU A 156 -18.90 -30.87 -3.77
N MET A 157 -18.80 -31.61 -2.67
CA MET A 157 -19.93 -32.42 -2.17
C MET A 157 -21.07 -31.55 -1.62
N ILE A 158 -20.74 -30.40 -1.05
CA ILE A 158 -21.70 -29.44 -0.52
C ILE A 158 -22.28 -28.59 -1.65
N ASP A 159 -21.41 -27.99 -2.47
CA ASP A 159 -21.80 -27.20 -3.63
C ASP A 159 -21.01 -27.62 -4.88
N ASN A 160 -21.62 -28.40 -5.74
CA ASN A 160 -21.03 -28.90 -6.98
C ASN A 160 -20.98 -27.87 -8.12
N LYS A 161 -21.36 -26.61 -7.86
CA LYS A 161 -21.29 -25.52 -8.84
C LYS A 161 -20.08 -24.59 -8.62
N LEU A 162 -19.23 -24.86 -7.66
CA LEU A 162 -18.05 -24.07 -7.38
C LEU A 162 -16.93 -24.37 -8.40
N LEU A 163 -16.90 -23.60 -9.48
CA LEU A 163 -15.90 -23.74 -10.55
C LEU A 163 -14.46 -23.70 -10.02
N ALA A 164 -14.15 -22.73 -9.15
CA ALA A 164 -12.82 -22.59 -8.56
C ALA A 164 -12.38 -23.84 -7.76
N ALA A 165 -13.31 -24.50 -7.07
CA ALA A 165 -13.00 -25.73 -6.32
C ALA A 165 -12.60 -26.89 -7.23
N TYR A 166 -13.24 -27.04 -8.41
CA TYR A 166 -12.81 -28.02 -9.41
C TYR A 166 -11.41 -27.70 -9.93
N LEU A 167 -11.13 -26.45 -10.30
CA LEU A 167 -9.83 -26.06 -10.82
C LEU A 167 -8.71 -26.25 -9.79
N ASN A 168 -8.94 -25.84 -8.56
CA ASN A 168 -7.98 -26.01 -7.48
C ASN A 168 -7.77 -27.51 -7.15
N ARG A 169 -8.82 -28.33 -7.16
CA ARG A 169 -8.69 -29.76 -6.97
C ARG A 169 -7.94 -30.43 -8.13
N ALA A 170 -8.18 -30.00 -9.37
CA ALA A 170 -7.42 -30.48 -10.53
C ALA A 170 -5.91 -30.20 -10.38
N ILE A 171 -5.54 -28.99 -9.90
CA ILE A 171 -4.14 -28.65 -9.61
C ILE A 171 -3.56 -29.56 -8.53
N MET A 172 -4.32 -29.81 -7.45
CA MET A 172 -3.85 -30.72 -6.38
C MET A 172 -3.66 -32.15 -6.89
N ARG A 173 -4.58 -32.66 -7.71
CA ARG A 173 -4.51 -33.99 -8.31
C ARG A 173 -3.31 -34.11 -9.26
N GLU A 174 -3.03 -33.06 -10.03
CA GLU A 174 -1.79 -33.00 -10.83
C GLU A 174 -0.54 -33.12 -9.95
N LYS A 175 -0.49 -32.36 -8.84
CA LYS A 175 0.60 -32.46 -7.88
C LYS A 175 0.73 -33.79 -7.17
N LEU A 176 -0.37 -34.54 -7.06
CA LEU A 176 -0.45 -35.85 -6.45
C LEU A 176 -0.28 -36.99 -7.48
N ASP A 177 0.08 -36.69 -8.74
CA ASP A 177 0.26 -37.63 -9.83
C ASP A 177 -1.03 -38.39 -10.19
N ASP A 178 -2.19 -37.70 -10.12
CA ASP A 178 -3.50 -38.14 -10.59
C ASP A 178 -3.96 -37.31 -11.80
N PRO A 179 -3.37 -37.51 -13.00
CA PRO A 179 -3.72 -36.72 -14.18
C PRO A 179 -5.14 -37.02 -14.70
N GLU A 180 -5.65 -38.22 -14.47
CA GLU A 180 -7.00 -38.62 -14.91
C GLU A 180 -8.06 -37.90 -14.09
N GLY A 181 -7.89 -37.86 -12.77
CA GLY A 181 -8.75 -37.08 -11.87
C GLY A 181 -8.68 -35.60 -12.13
N ALA A 182 -7.48 -35.05 -12.41
CA ALA A 182 -7.31 -33.65 -12.78
C ALA A 182 -8.05 -33.31 -14.08
N MET A 183 -7.95 -34.15 -15.09
CA MET A 183 -8.64 -34.01 -16.38
C MET A 183 -10.17 -34.05 -16.21
N ALA A 184 -10.66 -34.98 -15.37
CA ALA A 184 -12.09 -35.06 -15.05
C ALA A 184 -12.62 -33.81 -14.40
N ASP A 185 -11.86 -33.20 -13.47
CA ASP A 185 -12.21 -31.94 -12.83
C ASP A 185 -12.23 -30.75 -13.81
N CYS A 186 -11.24 -30.66 -14.71
CA CYS A 186 -11.26 -29.67 -15.78
C CYS A 186 -12.47 -29.82 -16.70
N ASN A 187 -12.85 -31.03 -17.05
CA ASN A 187 -14.04 -31.32 -17.85
C ASN A 187 -15.33 -30.88 -17.11
N ALA A 188 -15.40 -31.12 -15.80
CA ALA A 188 -16.52 -30.68 -14.98
C ALA A 188 -16.59 -29.13 -14.92
N ALA A 189 -15.44 -28.46 -14.74
CA ALA A 189 -15.35 -27.01 -14.76
C ALA A 189 -15.80 -26.41 -16.10
N ILE A 190 -15.37 -26.97 -17.23
CA ILE A 190 -15.78 -26.55 -18.58
C ILE A 190 -17.30 -26.76 -18.78
N LYS A 191 -17.85 -27.84 -18.25
CA LYS A 191 -19.31 -28.09 -18.31
C LYS A 191 -20.10 -27.03 -17.54
N LEU A 192 -19.56 -26.53 -16.42
CA LEU A 192 -20.17 -25.47 -15.63
C LEU A 192 -20.06 -24.11 -16.32
N ASN A 193 -18.91 -23.82 -16.92
CA ASN A 193 -18.68 -22.60 -17.65
C ASN A 193 -17.86 -22.87 -18.93
N MET A 194 -18.56 -22.96 -20.04
CA MET A 194 -17.98 -23.22 -21.37
C MET A 194 -17.15 -22.06 -21.93
N PHE A 195 -17.07 -20.93 -21.24
CA PHE A 195 -16.25 -19.76 -21.57
C PHE A 195 -15.13 -19.52 -20.55
N SER A 196 -14.86 -20.47 -19.64
CA SER A 196 -13.79 -20.31 -18.66
C SER A 196 -12.42 -20.49 -19.35
N ASP A 197 -11.68 -19.39 -19.49
CA ASP A 197 -10.30 -19.42 -19.99
C ASP A 197 -9.38 -20.20 -19.04
N ASP A 198 -9.57 -20.12 -17.72
CA ASP A 198 -8.82 -20.86 -16.73
C ASP A 198 -9.03 -22.38 -16.87
N ALA A 199 -10.27 -22.84 -17.10
CA ALA A 199 -10.56 -24.27 -17.22
C ALA A 199 -9.95 -24.88 -18.50
N PHE A 200 -10.08 -24.19 -19.62
CA PHE A 200 -9.39 -24.61 -20.85
C PHE A 200 -7.87 -24.49 -20.72
N GLY A 201 -7.38 -23.41 -20.08
CA GLY A 201 -5.96 -23.21 -19.85
C GLY A 201 -5.33 -24.33 -19.02
N LEU A 202 -5.98 -24.73 -17.93
CA LEU A 202 -5.50 -25.83 -17.08
C LEU A 202 -5.57 -27.18 -17.82
N ARG A 203 -6.66 -27.44 -18.55
CA ARG A 203 -6.75 -28.69 -19.34
C ARG A 203 -5.73 -28.72 -20.48
N GLY A 204 -5.47 -27.59 -21.13
CA GLY A 204 -4.39 -27.46 -22.11
C GLY A 204 -3.01 -27.73 -21.52
N TYR A 205 -2.75 -27.27 -20.29
CA TYR A 205 -1.53 -27.61 -19.56
C TYR A 205 -1.43 -29.10 -19.24
N LEU A 206 -2.51 -29.75 -18.84
CA LEU A 206 -2.52 -31.22 -18.61
C LEU A 206 -2.24 -31.98 -19.89
N TRP A 207 -2.80 -31.59 -21.03
CA TRP A 207 -2.48 -32.17 -22.34
C TRP A 207 -1.01 -31.97 -22.71
N TYR A 208 -0.45 -30.78 -22.46
CA TYR A 208 0.97 -30.50 -22.68
C TYR A 208 1.86 -31.45 -21.86
N LYS A 209 1.55 -31.66 -20.58
CA LYS A 209 2.28 -32.61 -19.71
C LYS A 209 2.24 -34.03 -20.23
N GLN A 210 1.14 -34.43 -20.87
CA GLN A 210 0.99 -35.73 -21.54
C GLN A 210 1.62 -35.75 -22.94
N LYS A 211 2.24 -34.63 -23.37
CA LYS A 211 2.83 -34.48 -24.72
C LYS A 211 1.80 -34.52 -25.85
N ASP A 212 0.52 -34.39 -25.56
CA ASP A 212 -0.52 -34.22 -26.55
C ASP A 212 -0.64 -32.74 -26.94
N TYR A 213 0.32 -32.29 -27.73
CA TYR A 213 0.45 -30.90 -28.13
C TYR A 213 -0.74 -30.40 -28.96
N HIS A 214 -1.39 -31.32 -29.72
CA HIS A 214 -2.52 -30.95 -30.55
C HIS A 214 -3.73 -30.52 -29.69
N ASN A 215 -4.13 -31.35 -28.75
CA ASN A 215 -5.22 -31.07 -27.85
C ASN A 215 -4.87 -29.86 -26.91
N ALA A 216 -3.60 -29.72 -26.51
CA ALA A 216 -3.14 -28.54 -25.75
C ALA A 216 -3.39 -27.22 -26.52
N ILE A 217 -3.00 -27.17 -27.82
CA ILE A 217 -3.21 -25.98 -28.67
C ILE A 217 -4.70 -25.71 -28.87
N GLU A 218 -5.52 -26.73 -29.06
CA GLU A 218 -6.96 -26.57 -29.23
C GLU A 218 -7.58 -25.89 -27.97
N ASP A 219 -7.24 -26.38 -26.79
CA ASP A 219 -7.75 -25.82 -25.54
C ASP A 219 -7.21 -24.41 -25.27
N TYR A 220 -5.93 -24.14 -25.53
CA TYR A 220 -5.42 -22.77 -25.44
C TYR A 220 -6.09 -21.81 -26.43
N ASN A 221 -6.41 -22.27 -27.65
CA ASN A 221 -7.16 -21.48 -28.60
C ASN A 221 -8.58 -21.17 -28.09
N ARG A 222 -9.25 -22.11 -27.44
CA ARG A 222 -10.55 -21.88 -26.81
C ARG A 222 -10.44 -20.90 -25.64
N ALA A 223 -9.42 -21.05 -24.79
CA ALA A 223 -9.14 -20.12 -23.70
C ALA A 223 -8.91 -18.68 -24.22
N LEU A 224 -8.09 -18.51 -25.26
CA LEU A 224 -7.79 -17.22 -25.86
C LEU A 224 -8.96 -16.64 -26.67
N LYS A 225 -9.90 -17.46 -27.14
CA LYS A 225 -11.16 -16.98 -27.70
C LYS A 225 -12.05 -16.34 -26.64
N ALA A 226 -12.05 -16.88 -25.41
CA ALA A 226 -12.78 -16.33 -24.29
C ALA A 226 -12.07 -15.09 -23.71
N ASN A 227 -10.75 -15.14 -23.57
CA ASN A 227 -9.93 -14.04 -23.04
C ASN A 227 -8.67 -13.82 -23.90
N PRO A 228 -8.75 -13.01 -24.95
CA PRO A 228 -7.63 -12.79 -25.89
C PRO A 228 -6.40 -12.13 -25.25
N LYS A 229 -6.56 -11.48 -24.09
CA LYS A 229 -5.48 -10.78 -23.39
C LYS A 229 -4.86 -11.59 -22.26
N ASN A 230 -5.19 -12.88 -22.11
CA ASN A 230 -4.60 -13.72 -21.09
C ASN A 230 -3.14 -14.07 -21.43
N LYS A 231 -2.21 -13.27 -20.86
CA LYS A 231 -0.77 -13.42 -21.10
C LYS A 231 -0.24 -14.81 -20.70
N LYS A 232 -0.79 -15.41 -19.62
CA LYS A 232 -0.39 -16.75 -19.16
C LYS A 232 -0.70 -17.81 -20.20
N ILE A 233 -1.88 -17.77 -20.80
CA ILE A 233 -2.30 -18.72 -21.83
C ILE A 233 -1.49 -18.53 -23.12
N LEU A 234 -1.24 -17.28 -23.53
CA LEU A 234 -0.37 -16.98 -24.69
C LEU A 234 1.04 -17.55 -24.44
N MET A 235 1.61 -17.36 -23.25
CA MET A 235 2.92 -17.91 -22.89
C MET A 235 2.92 -19.44 -22.95
N SER A 236 1.93 -20.10 -22.37
CA SER A 236 1.80 -21.56 -22.39
C SER A 236 1.64 -22.10 -23.82
N ARG A 237 0.86 -21.41 -24.67
CA ARG A 237 0.68 -21.79 -26.07
C ARG A 237 1.98 -21.60 -26.86
N ALA A 238 2.73 -20.52 -26.64
CA ALA A 238 4.02 -20.29 -27.26
C ALA A 238 5.03 -21.40 -26.96
N ILE A 239 5.05 -21.89 -25.70
CA ILE A 239 5.89 -23.02 -25.31
C ILE A 239 5.50 -24.29 -26.09
N VAL A 240 4.20 -24.56 -26.24
CA VAL A 240 3.75 -25.73 -27.02
C VAL A 240 4.10 -25.56 -28.50
N TRP A 241 3.96 -24.39 -29.08
CA TRP A 241 4.42 -24.13 -30.47
C TRP A 241 5.92 -24.33 -30.61
N TYR A 242 6.72 -23.91 -29.62
CA TYR A 242 8.16 -24.19 -29.60
C TYR A 242 8.47 -25.68 -29.61
N GLU A 243 7.83 -26.46 -28.74
CA GLU A 243 8.00 -27.93 -28.69
C GLU A 243 7.61 -28.60 -30.01
N MET A 244 6.60 -28.07 -30.72
CA MET A 244 6.20 -28.53 -32.03
C MET A 244 7.09 -28.00 -33.16
N LYS A 245 8.15 -27.27 -32.87
CA LYS A 245 9.03 -26.57 -33.83
C LYS A 245 8.31 -25.59 -34.76
N LYS A 246 7.15 -25.10 -34.35
CA LYS A 246 6.38 -24.08 -35.05
C LYS A 246 6.81 -22.67 -34.55
N PHE A 247 8.07 -22.34 -34.81
CA PHE A 247 8.71 -21.11 -34.30
C PHE A 247 8.00 -19.81 -34.70
N PRO A 248 7.47 -19.65 -35.93
CA PRO A 248 6.72 -18.44 -36.28
C PRO A 248 5.47 -18.23 -35.41
N ASP A 249 4.76 -19.29 -35.04
CA ASP A 249 3.57 -19.19 -34.18
C ASP A 249 3.95 -18.83 -32.74
N ALA A 250 5.04 -19.40 -32.23
CA ALA A 250 5.58 -19.05 -30.91
C ALA A 250 6.02 -17.58 -30.86
N LEU A 251 6.77 -17.09 -31.86
CA LEU A 251 7.19 -15.70 -31.97
C LEU A 251 6.00 -14.72 -32.02
N LYS A 252 4.91 -15.13 -32.71
CA LYS A 252 3.67 -14.36 -32.77
C LYS A 252 3.05 -14.22 -31.38
N ASP A 253 2.93 -15.32 -30.63
CA ASP A 253 2.35 -15.29 -29.27
C ASP A 253 3.17 -14.43 -28.31
N TYR A 254 4.51 -14.54 -28.31
CA TYR A 254 5.37 -13.62 -27.55
C TYR A 254 5.17 -12.15 -27.97
N GLY A 255 5.03 -11.91 -29.26
CA GLY A 255 4.73 -10.57 -29.79
C GLY A 255 3.38 -10.01 -29.31
N GLU A 256 2.36 -10.84 -29.20
CA GLU A 256 1.06 -10.44 -28.65
C GLU A 256 1.14 -10.15 -27.16
N ILE A 257 1.90 -10.94 -26.37
CA ILE A 257 2.14 -10.65 -24.96
C ILE A 257 2.77 -9.26 -24.79
N ILE A 258 3.81 -8.94 -25.57
CA ILE A 258 4.51 -7.66 -25.52
C ILE A 258 3.60 -6.48 -25.90
N LYS A 259 2.68 -6.67 -26.86
CA LYS A 259 1.67 -5.65 -27.19
C LYS A 259 0.68 -5.40 -26.05
N ILE A 260 0.29 -6.47 -25.32
CA ILE A 260 -0.61 -6.38 -24.19
C ILE A 260 0.08 -5.71 -23.01
N ASP A 261 1.35 -6.07 -22.79
CA ASP A 261 2.15 -5.61 -21.68
C ASP A 261 3.62 -5.47 -22.11
N SER A 262 4.00 -4.24 -22.44
CA SER A 262 5.37 -3.91 -22.87
C SER A 262 6.43 -4.02 -21.77
N THR A 263 6.01 -4.29 -20.52
CA THR A 263 6.91 -4.49 -19.38
C THR A 263 7.12 -5.96 -19.04
N TYR A 264 6.47 -6.88 -19.74
CA TYR A 264 6.52 -8.32 -19.45
C TYR A 264 7.84 -8.94 -19.95
N ILE A 265 8.87 -8.90 -19.11
CA ILE A 265 10.25 -9.26 -19.44
C ILE A 265 10.42 -10.70 -19.91
N TYR A 266 9.61 -11.66 -19.40
CA TYR A 266 9.67 -13.07 -19.83
C TYR A 266 9.37 -13.25 -21.31
N ALA A 267 8.46 -12.46 -21.87
CA ALA A 267 8.14 -12.57 -23.28
C ALA A 267 9.30 -12.07 -24.15
N TYR A 268 9.96 -10.99 -23.75
CA TYR A 268 11.18 -10.52 -24.43
C TYR A 268 12.30 -11.55 -24.36
N TYR A 269 12.57 -12.08 -23.16
CA TYR A 269 13.64 -13.08 -22.99
C TYR A 269 13.39 -14.34 -23.80
N ASN A 270 12.21 -14.95 -23.70
CA ASN A 270 11.88 -16.16 -24.45
C ASN A 270 11.85 -15.91 -25.96
N ARG A 271 11.37 -14.74 -26.40
CA ARG A 271 11.42 -14.36 -27.81
C ARG A 271 12.86 -14.17 -28.29
N ALA A 272 13.72 -13.56 -27.49
CA ALA A 272 15.14 -13.41 -27.78
C ALA A 272 15.82 -14.78 -27.96
N MET A 273 15.59 -15.70 -27.02
CA MET A 273 16.18 -17.05 -27.09
C MET A 273 15.71 -17.80 -28.35
N LEU A 274 14.42 -17.73 -28.67
CA LEU A 274 13.88 -18.33 -29.88
C LEU A 274 14.42 -17.67 -31.17
N ARG A 275 14.55 -16.33 -31.19
CA ARG A 275 15.18 -15.60 -32.29
C ARG A 275 16.65 -16.00 -32.50
N ALA A 276 17.37 -16.19 -31.39
CA ALA A 276 18.74 -16.70 -31.45
C ALA A 276 18.83 -18.10 -32.05
N GLU A 277 17.91 -18.99 -31.69
CA GLU A 277 17.86 -20.36 -32.24
C GLU A 277 17.59 -20.39 -33.75
N VAL A 278 16.81 -19.42 -34.26
CA VAL A 278 16.53 -19.31 -35.71
C VAL A 278 17.54 -18.40 -36.45
N GLY A 279 18.56 -17.89 -35.78
CA GLY A 279 19.62 -17.06 -36.37
C GLY A 279 19.29 -15.57 -36.52
N ASP A 280 18.19 -15.10 -35.94
CA ASP A 280 17.80 -13.68 -35.94
C ASP A 280 18.47 -12.92 -34.78
N TYR A 281 19.83 -12.90 -34.80
CA TYR A 281 20.63 -12.40 -33.69
C TYR A 281 20.40 -10.91 -33.37
N ASN A 282 20.23 -10.06 -34.41
CA ASN A 282 20.06 -8.64 -34.18
C ASN A 282 18.76 -8.32 -33.42
N ASN A 283 17.66 -8.95 -33.79
CA ASN A 283 16.40 -8.78 -33.09
C ASN A 283 16.41 -9.46 -31.73
N ALA A 284 17.17 -10.56 -31.56
CA ALA A 284 17.38 -11.19 -30.27
C ALA A 284 18.12 -10.27 -29.29
N ILE A 285 19.19 -9.60 -29.75
CA ILE A 285 19.94 -8.60 -28.96
C ILE A 285 19.03 -7.45 -28.55
N SER A 286 18.22 -6.92 -29.48
CA SER A 286 17.27 -5.84 -29.19
C SER A 286 16.22 -6.23 -28.14
N ASP A 287 15.75 -7.48 -28.13
CA ASP A 287 14.87 -7.99 -27.09
C ASP A 287 15.60 -8.07 -25.73
N LEU A 288 16.84 -8.54 -25.70
CA LEU A 288 17.65 -8.60 -24.48
C LEU A 288 18.01 -7.20 -23.94
N ASP A 289 18.17 -6.18 -24.81
CA ASP A 289 18.34 -4.80 -24.40
C ASP A 289 17.15 -4.33 -23.53
N LYS A 290 15.93 -4.68 -23.93
CA LYS A 290 14.71 -4.39 -23.13
C LYS A 290 14.71 -5.11 -21.79
N VAL A 291 15.21 -6.33 -21.74
CA VAL A 291 15.33 -7.07 -20.47
C VAL A 291 16.39 -6.43 -19.57
N VAL A 292 17.55 -6.00 -20.10
CA VAL A 292 18.58 -5.29 -19.33
C VAL A 292 18.06 -3.96 -18.77
N GLU A 293 17.33 -3.16 -19.56
CA GLU A 293 16.72 -1.90 -19.09
C GLU A 293 15.86 -2.11 -17.84
N THR A 294 15.16 -3.23 -17.78
CA THR A 294 14.22 -3.55 -16.68
C THR A 294 14.88 -4.29 -15.52
N ASN A 295 15.83 -5.18 -15.82
CA ASN A 295 16.52 -6.02 -14.84
C ASN A 295 18.07 -5.98 -15.03
N PRO A 296 18.73 -4.84 -14.69
CA PRO A 296 20.15 -4.64 -14.93
C PRO A 296 21.07 -5.47 -14.04
N ASP A 297 20.55 -6.16 -13.04
CA ASP A 297 21.37 -6.96 -12.12
C ASP A 297 21.38 -8.45 -12.48
N ASN A 298 20.72 -8.86 -13.58
CA ASN A 298 20.66 -10.25 -13.98
C ASN A 298 21.87 -10.67 -14.84
N ILE A 299 22.70 -11.53 -14.29
CA ILE A 299 23.94 -12.00 -14.87
C ILE A 299 23.74 -12.71 -16.21
N LEU A 300 22.71 -13.57 -16.30
CA LEU A 300 22.50 -14.41 -17.48
C LEU A 300 22.06 -13.62 -18.71
N ILE A 301 21.42 -12.46 -18.50
CA ILE A 301 21.01 -11.61 -19.62
C ILE A 301 22.24 -11.04 -20.32
N TYR A 302 23.19 -10.47 -19.56
CA TYR A 302 24.46 -9.99 -20.12
C TYR A 302 25.25 -11.11 -20.78
N PHE A 303 25.37 -12.25 -20.11
CA PHE A 303 26.09 -13.39 -20.66
C PHE A 303 25.49 -13.86 -22.00
N ASN A 304 24.17 -14.05 -22.08
CA ASN A 304 23.49 -14.47 -23.30
C ASN A 304 23.58 -13.39 -24.40
N ARG A 305 23.43 -12.10 -24.05
CA ARG A 305 23.56 -11.01 -25.02
C ARG A 305 24.99 -10.94 -25.55
N GLY A 306 26.00 -11.11 -24.70
CA GLY A 306 27.41 -11.17 -25.09
C GLY A 306 27.68 -12.32 -26.07
N LEU A 307 27.10 -13.50 -25.85
CA LEU A 307 27.21 -14.62 -26.80
C LEU A 307 26.60 -14.27 -28.16
N LEU A 308 25.43 -13.65 -28.20
CA LEU A 308 24.78 -13.22 -29.46
C LEU A 308 25.58 -12.14 -30.19
N LYS A 309 26.19 -11.19 -29.45
CA LYS A 309 27.10 -10.18 -30.02
C LYS A 309 28.34 -10.82 -30.64
N MET A 310 28.86 -11.91 -30.05
CA MET A 310 29.95 -12.68 -30.68
C MET A 310 29.53 -13.28 -32.02
N GLU A 311 28.34 -13.83 -32.12
CA GLU A 311 27.82 -14.41 -33.38
C GLU A 311 27.75 -13.37 -34.51
N ILE A 312 27.42 -12.11 -34.21
CA ILE A 312 27.40 -11.00 -35.18
C ILE A 312 28.79 -10.29 -35.28
N LYS A 313 29.82 -10.81 -34.61
CA LYS A 313 31.17 -10.26 -34.56
C LYS A 313 31.30 -8.86 -33.91
N ASP A 314 30.31 -8.48 -33.11
CA ASP A 314 30.44 -7.31 -32.22
C ASP A 314 31.25 -7.70 -30.96
N TYR A 315 32.58 -7.85 -31.17
CA TYR A 315 33.48 -8.29 -30.10
C TYR A 315 33.61 -7.25 -28.99
N ALA A 316 33.52 -5.95 -29.31
CA ALA A 316 33.58 -4.90 -28.31
C ALA A 316 32.36 -4.93 -27.37
N GLY A 317 31.18 -4.99 -27.92
CA GLY A 317 29.95 -5.11 -27.13
C GLY A 317 29.88 -6.44 -26.36
N ALA A 318 30.40 -7.53 -26.92
CA ALA A 318 30.50 -8.82 -26.21
C ALA A 318 31.41 -8.75 -24.99
N TYR A 319 32.57 -8.07 -25.13
CA TYR A 319 33.52 -7.86 -24.03
C TYR A 319 32.90 -7.09 -22.87
N GLU A 320 32.14 -6.02 -23.17
CA GLU A 320 31.44 -5.24 -22.17
C GLU A 320 30.42 -6.09 -21.42
N ASP A 321 29.60 -6.88 -22.13
CA ASP A 321 28.59 -7.73 -21.54
C ASP A 321 29.18 -8.82 -20.65
N PHE A 322 30.27 -9.51 -21.08
CA PHE A 322 30.91 -10.49 -20.22
C PHE A 322 31.62 -9.84 -19.03
N SER A 323 32.16 -8.63 -19.19
CA SER A 323 32.74 -7.88 -18.09
C SER A 323 31.69 -7.51 -17.03
N GLU A 324 30.50 -7.13 -17.46
CA GLU A 324 29.40 -6.84 -16.56
C GLU A 324 28.91 -8.10 -15.85
N SER A 325 28.80 -9.24 -16.56
CA SER A 325 28.52 -10.54 -15.92
C SER A 325 29.52 -10.90 -14.83
N ILE A 326 30.81 -10.66 -15.09
CA ILE A 326 31.89 -10.91 -14.11
C ILE A 326 31.80 -9.92 -12.95
N ARG A 327 31.48 -8.64 -13.20
CA ARG A 327 31.31 -7.64 -12.16
C ARG A 327 30.17 -8.01 -11.19
N LEU A 328 29.05 -8.47 -11.75
CA LEU A 328 27.89 -8.91 -10.97
C LEU A 328 28.17 -10.20 -10.20
N TYR A 329 28.93 -11.12 -10.80
CA TYR A 329 29.29 -12.38 -10.15
C TYR A 329 30.74 -12.76 -10.48
N PRO A 330 31.71 -12.41 -9.62
CA PRO A 330 33.15 -12.64 -9.87
C PRO A 330 33.56 -14.11 -9.99
N ASP A 331 32.74 -15.05 -9.61
CA ASP A 331 33.01 -16.48 -9.72
C ASP A 331 32.36 -17.13 -10.98
N PHE A 332 31.84 -16.33 -11.91
CA PHE A 332 31.22 -16.83 -13.13
C PHE A 332 32.24 -17.30 -14.16
N VAL A 333 32.73 -18.56 -14.01
CA VAL A 333 33.75 -19.18 -14.86
C VAL A 333 33.42 -19.06 -16.35
N LYS A 334 32.17 -19.28 -16.76
CA LYS A 334 31.76 -19.22 -18.17
C LYS A 334 31.97 -17.84 -18.78
N ALA A 335 31.76 -16.78 -18.01
CA ALA A 335 31.96 -15.42 -18.49
C ALA A 335 33.45 -15.10 -18.70
N TYR A 336 34.36 -15.57 -17.83
CA TYR A 336 35.81 -15.45 -18.06
C TYR A 336 36.25 -16.17 -19.33
N LEU A 337 35.81 -17.42 -19.54
CA LEU A 337 36.14 -18.19 -20.73
C LEU A 337 35.59 -17.54 -22.01
N ALA A 338 34.40 -17.02 -21.97
CA ALA A 338 33.80 -16.31 -23.10
C ALA A 338 34.52 -15.00 -23.39
N ARG A 339 34.90 -14.22 -22.34
CA ARG A 339 35.69 -13.00 -22.51
C ARG A 339 37.11 -13.26 -23.01
N ALA A 340 37.73 -14.35 -22.59
CA ALA A 340 39.00 -14.81 -23.14
C ALA A 340 38.90 -15.11 -24.64
N ALA A 341 37.82 -15.74 -25.08
CA ALA A 341 37.55 -16.01 -26.51
C ALA A 341 37.41 -14.69 -27.29
N VAL A 342 36.70 -13.69 -26.74
CA VAL A 342 36.59 -12.34 -27.31
C VAL A 342 37.96 -11.66 -27.39
N ASN A 343 38.77 -11.71 -26.31
CA ASN A 343 40.12 -11.15 -26.28
C ASN A 343 41.04 -11.78 -27.35
N ASN A 344 40.92 -13.10 -27.56
CA ASN A 344 41.65 -13.78 -28.64
C ASN A 344 41.20 -13.28 -30.03
N ALA A 345 39.91 -13.11 -30.26
CA ALA A 345 39.37 -12.59 -31.52
C ALA A 345 39.85 -11.12 -31.80
N LEU A 346 40.04 -10.35 -30.73
CA LEU A 346 40.60 -8.98 -30.78
C LEU A 346 42.14 -8.93 -30.78
N GLN A 347 42.82 -10.08 -30.77
CA GLN A 347 44.27 -10.24 -30.70
C GLN A 347 44.89 -9.71 -29.38
N HIS A 348 44.11 -9.62 -28.32
CA HIS A 348 44.56 -9.21 -26.97
C HIS A 348 44.98 -10.46 -26.17
N TYR A 349 46.02 -11.17 -26.63
CA TYR A 349 46.41 -12.48 -26.11
C TYR A 349 46.75 -12.49 -24.61
N GLY A 350 47.39 -11.44 -24.11
CA GLY A 350 47.75 -11.32 -22.67
C GLY A 350 46.48 -11.23 -21.79
N ALA A 351 45.46 -10.50 -22.23
CA ALA A 351 44.21 -10.40 -21.51
C ALA A 351 43.39 -11.73 -21.57
N ALA A 352 43.51 -12.45 -22.69
CA ALA A 352 42.90 -13.78 -22.82
C ALA A 352 43.54 -14.80 -21.86
N ASP A 353 44.88 -14.79 -21.74
CA ASP A 353 45.60 -15.66 -20.79
C ASP A 353 45.28 -15.30 -19.33
N GLU A 354 45.11 -14.01 -19.01
CA GLU A 354 44.67 -13.59 -17.67
C GLU A 354 43.26 -14.11 -17.34
N ASP A 355 42.30 -14.00 -18.26
CA ASP A 355 40.96 -14.50 -18.07
C ASP A 355 40.92 -16.02 -17.92
N HIS A 356 41.71 -16.74 -18.71
CA HIS A 356 41.88 -18.18 -18.55
C HIS A 356 42.47 -18.55 -17.19
N GLY A 357 43.48 -17.81 -16.73
CA GLY A 357 44.11 -18.00 -15.42
C GLY A 357 43.07 -17.79 -14.28
N ARG A 358 42.22 -16.77 -14.39
CA ARG A 358 41.18 -16.47 -13.43
C ARG A 358 40.12 -17.56 -13.42
N ALA A 359 39.67 -18.04 -14.60
CA ALA A 359 38.75 -19.16 -14.72
C ALA A 359 39.29 -20.43 -14.03
N LEU A 360 40.54 -20.77 -14.29
CA LEU A 360 41.23 -21.92 -13.66
C LEU A 360 41.37 -21.76 -12.15
N ALA A 361 41.67 -20.58 -11.66
CA ALA A 361 41.81 -20.30 -10.23
C ALA A 361 40.46 -20.47 -9.50
N VAL A 362 39.34 -20.01 -10.11
CA VAL A 362 38.00 -20.24 -9.58
C VAL A 362 37.66 -21.73 -9.57
N MET A 363 37.92 -22.44 -10.69
CA MET A 363 37.68 -23.89 -10.78
C MET A 363 38.50 -24.68 -9.75
N ASP A 364 39.78 -24.33 -9.53
CA ASP A 364 40.63 -25.01 -8.56
C ASP A 364 40.19 -24.74 -7.10
N ARG A 365 39.72 -23.54 -6.81
CA ARG A 365 39.11 -23.18 -5.52
C ARG A 365 37.91 -24.08 -5.25
N TYR A 366 36.98 -24.23 -6.21
CA TYR A 366 35.85 -25.13 -6.09
C TYR A 366 36.21 -26.62 -5.95
N ARG A 367 37.30 -27.05 -6.65
CA ARG A 367 37.80 -28.42 -6.54
C ARG A 367 38.31 -28.75 -5.12
N LYS A 368 38.93 -27.77 -4.46
CA LYS A 368 39.49 -27.92 -3.10
C LYS A 368 38.48 -27.84 -1.98
N MET A 369 37.23 -27.38 -2.27
CA MET A 369 36.15 -27.33 -1.29
C MET A 369 35.60 -28.70 -0.99
N LYS A 370 35.20 -28.95 0.28
CA LYS A 370 34.48 -30.16 0.68
C LYS A 370 33.13 -30.23 -0.02
N GLU A 371 32.62 -31.46 -0.23
CA GLU A 371 31.39 -31.70 -0.99
C GLU A 371 30.16 -30.94 -0.43
N GLY A 372 30.07 -30.79 0.89
CA GLY A 372 29.02 -29.96 1.54
C GLY A 372 29.14 -28.47 1.27
N ASP A 373 30.39 -27.97 1.21
CA ASP A 373 30.66 -26.55 0.93
C ASP A 373 30.52 -26.21 -0.57
N ARG A 374 30.68 -27.20 -1.46
CA ARG A 374 30.46 -27.02 -2.90
C ARG A 374 29.00 -26.74 -3.22
N ASN A 375 28.07 -27.42 -2.58
CA ASN A 375 26.65 -27.22 -2.79
C ASN A 375 26.14 -25.85 -2.31
N ALA A 376 26.89 -25.22 -1.41
CA ALA A 376 26.59 -23.86 -0.94
C ALA A 376 27.11 -22.73 -1.87
N LEU A 377 28.01 -23.07 -2.83
CA LEU A 377 28.74 -22.06 -3.63
C LEU A 377 28.59 -22.21 -5.15
N VAL A 378 28.14 -23.37 -5.64
CA VAL A 378 27.94 -23.61 -7.08
C VAL A 378 26.48 -23.34 -7.43
N ASP A 379 26.22 -22.27 -8.18
CA ASP A 379 24.96 -21.96 -8.89
C ASP A 379 23.65 -22.16 -8.08
N THR A 380 23.74 -22.60 -6.81
CA THR A 380 22.62 -22.88 -5.89
C THR A 380 22.61 -21.94 -4.70
N THR A 381 23.59 -21.02 -4.59
CA THR A 381 23.55 -20.02 -3.52
C THR A 381 22.33 -19.11 -3.71
N GLU A 382 21.67 -18.77 -2.62
CA GLU A 382 20.54 -17.85 -2.61
C GLU A 382 20.86 -16.53 -3.35
N ASN A 383 22.11 -16.06 -3.24
CA ASN A 383 22.59 -14.89 -3.97
C ASN A 383 22.67 -15.11 -5.49
N PHE A 384 23.14 -16.26 -5.97
CA PHE A 384 23.18 -16.57 -7.39
C PHE A 384 21.77 -16.76 -7.95
N GLN A 385 20.89 -17.46 -7.22
CA GLN A 385 19.47 -17.62 -7.60
C GLN A 385 18.77 -16.24 -7.69
N ARG A 386 19.02 -15.33 -6.75
CA ARG A 386 18.50 -13.95 -6.82
C ARG A 386 18.99 -13.18 -8.04
N LEU A 387 20.25 -13.39 -8.45
CA LEU A 387 20.86 -12.71 -9.61
C LEU A 387 20.42 -13.27 -10.96
N ILE A 388 19.85 -14.47 -11.00
CA ILE A 388 19.27 -15.07 -12.21
C ILE A 388 17.74 -15.07 -12.19
N ASP A 389 17.13 -14.71 -11.05
CA ASP A 389 15.66 -14.69 -10.91
C ASP A 389 15.06 -13.46 -11.58
N PHE A 390 14.25 -13.70 -12.59
CA PHE A 390 13.50 -12.66 -13.26
C PHE A 390 12.37 -12.10 -12.40
N ASN A 391 11.92 -12.84 -11.36
CA ASN A 391 10.81 -12.45 -10.49
C ASN A 391 11.21 -11.41 -9.44
N ALA A 392 12.49 -11.27 -9.11
CA ALA A 392 12.96 -10.44 -7.99
C ALA A 392 12.48 -8.96 -8.05
N ARG A 393 12.10 -8.45 -9.23
CA ARG A 393 11.52 -7.11 -9.41
C ARG A 393 10.05 -7.11 -9.83
N GLU A 394 9.54 -8.19 -10.44
CA GLU A 394 8.12 -8.29 -10.80
C GLU A 394 7.22 -8.29 -9.56
N ASP A 395 7.65 -8.92 -8.47
CA ASP A 395 6.91 -8.90 -7.21
C ASP A 395 6.85 -7.48 -6.62
N LYS A 396 7.92 -6.69 -6.76
CA LYS A 396 7.91 -5.26 -6.39
C LYS A 396 7.04 -4.38 -7.31
N MET A 397 6.88 -4.74 -8.60
CA MET A 397 6.01 -4.03 -9.54
C MET A 397 4.55 -4.50 -9.51
N ARG A 398 4.28 -5.78 -9.19
CA ARG A 398 2.91 -6.29 -9.05
C ARG A 398 2.12 -5.57 -7.97
N ASP A 399 2.77 -5.19 -6.89
CA ASP A 399 2.15 -4.43 -5.81
C ASP A 399 1.73 -3.01 -6.23
N VAL A 400 2.35 -2.46 -7.26
CA VAL A 400 2.01 -1.14 -7.82
C VAL A 400 0.84 -1.19 -8.82
N ILE A 401 0.63 -2.33 -9.51
CA ILE A 401 -0.29 -2.42 -10.67
C ILE A 401 -1.67 -2.99 -10.30
N ASN A 402 -1.79 -3.83 -9.27
CA ASN A 402 -3.03 -4.54 -8.92
C ASN A 402 -3.92 -3.85 -7.88
N GLY A 403 -3.63 -2.61 -7.52
CA GLY A 403 -4.45 -1.89 -6.55
C GLY A 403 -5.65 -1.18 -7.17
N ARG A 404 -6.84 -1.49 -6.67
CA ARG A 404 -8.08 -0.73 -6.92
C ARG A 404 -8.11 0.65 -6.25
N VAL A 405 -7.01 1.08 -5.64
CA VAL A 405 -6.87 2.44 -5.11
C VAL A 405 -6.45 3.35 -6.25
N GLN A 406 -7.29 4.32 -6.58
CA GLN A 406 -7.24 5.10 -7.83
C GLN A 406 -6.09 6.12 -7.89
N ASP A 407 -5.34 6.39 -6.81
CA ASP A 407 -4.26 7.37 -6.79
C ASP A 407 -2.88 6.72 -6.83
N LYS A 408 -2.22 6.85 -8.00
CA LYS A 408 -0.84 6.36 -8.22
C LYS A 408 0.24 7.27 -7.65
N ASN A 409 -0.08 8.50 -7.27
CA ASN A 409 0.86 9.51 -6.79
C ASN A 409 0.54 9.90 -5.35
N VAL A 410 0.76 8.99 -4.40
CA VAL A 410 0.66 9.34 -2.98
C VAL A 410 1.94 10.06 -2.57
N ILE A 411 1.83 11.37 -2.35
CA ILE A 411 2.87 12.13 -1.66
C ILE A 411 2.77 11.77 -0.19
N VAL A 412 3.74 11.02 0.31
CA VAL A 412 3.82 10.66 1.72
C VAL A 412 4.38 11.86 2.48
N SER A 413 3.51 12.69 3.02
CA SER A 413 3.87 13.83 3.87
C SER A 413 3.11 13.78 5.19
N LEU A 414 3.70 14.36 6.22
CA LEU A 414 3.01 14.56 7.49
C LEU A 414 1.76 15.41 7.28
N GLN A 415 0.74 15.17 8.11
CA GLN A 415 -0.38 16.09 8.25
C GLN A 415 0.11 17.42 8.83
N ASP A 416 -0.35 18.53 8.26
CA ASP A 416 0.09 19.87 8.62
C ASP A 416 -0.22 20.23 10.09
N ILE A 417 0.42 21.29 10.59
CA ILE A 417 0.16 21.86 11.92
C ILE A 417 -1.24 22.46 12.00
N PHE A 418 -1.84 22.38 13.17
CA PHE A 418 -3.11 23.07 13.46
C PHE A 418 -2.87 24.56 13.70
N CYS A 419 -3.74 25.39 13.13
CA CYS A 419 -3.77 26.83 13.34
C CYS A 419 -5.18 27.32 13.70
N VAL A 420 -5.27 28.39 14.46
CA VAL A 420 -6.52 29.16 14.61
C VAL A 420 -6.71 29.97 13.33
N GLN A 421 -7.83 29.78 12.67
CA GLN A 421 -8.15 30.47 11.41
C GLN A 421 -9.66 30.66 11.26
N TYR A 422 -10.07 31.46 10.30
CA TYR A 422 -11.48 31.65 10.00
C TYR A 422 -12.10 30.37 9.43
N LEU A 423 -13.35 30.09 9.84
CA LEU A 423 -14.11 28.96 9.35
C LEU A 423 -14.60 29.24 7.93
N SER A 424 -14.17 28.45 6.96
CA SER A 424 -14.68 28.53 5.58
C SER A 424 -16.07 27.92 5.47
N LEU A 425 -16.96 28.55 4.67
CA LEU A 425 -18.31 28.01 4.38
C LEU A 425 -18.25 26.67 3.67
N ASP A 426 -17.18 26.39 2.92
CA ASP A 426 -16.98 25.08 2.24
C ASP A 426 -16.60 23.97 3.22
N SER A 427 -16.00 24.30 4.36
CA SER A 427 -15.70 23.31 5.40
C SER A 427 -16.95 22.78 6.09
N LEU A 428 -18.01 23.60 6.17
CA LEU A 428 -19.32 23.18 6.71
C LEU A 428 -20.05 22.21 5.77
N ARG A 429 -19.80 22.28 4.46
CA ARG A 429 -20.47 21.42 3.47
C ARG A 429 -19.84 20.02 3.35
N ASN A 430 -18.58 19.86 3.68
CA ASN A 430 -17.84 18.62 3.46
C ASN A 430 -17.78 17.66 4.65
N GLY A 431 -18.52 17.91 5.74
CA GLY A 431 -18.78 16.97 6.83
C GLY A 431 -17.57 16.36 7.55
N LYS A 432 -16.37 16.95 7.39
CA LYS A 432 -15.13 16.36 7.94
C LYS A 432 -14.88 16.87 9.37
N VAL A 433 -14.25 16.02 10.16
CA VAL A 433 -14.02 16.14 11.60
C VAL A 433 -13.64 17.57 12.00
N GLN A 434 -14.54 18.25 12.69
CA GLN A 434 -14.21 19.47 13.42
C GLN A 434 -13.88 19.05 14.84
N TYR A 435 -12.65 19.30 15.27
CA TYR A 435 -12.28 19.06 16.64
C TYR A 435 -12.99 20.05 17.55
N TYR A 436 -13.63 19.54 18.59
CA TYR A 436 -14.23 20.36 19.62
C TYR A 436 -13.14 21.01 20.47
N ASN A 437 -13.16 22.33 20.59
CA ASN A 437 -12.25 23.04 21.48
C ASN A 437 -12.98 24.15 22.23
N THR A 438 -12.92 24.11 23.58
CA THR A 438 -13.63 25.03 24.45
C THR A 438 -13.16 26.49 24.32
N HIS A 439 -11.87 26.71 24.09
CA HIS A 439 -11.33 28.10 23.95
C HIS A 439 -11.88 28.75 22.68
N ILE A 440 -11.90 28.04 21.55
CA ILE A 440 -12.48 28.54 20.29
C ILE A 440 -13.99 28.79 20.44
N MET A 441 -14.70 27.85 21.07
CA MET A 441 -16.15 28.02 21.26
C MET A 441 -16.49 29.19 22.15
N ASN A 442 -15.80 29.34 23.29
CA ASN A 442 -15.99 30.47 24.19
C ASN A 442 -15.68 31.80 23.49
N TYR A 443 -14.59 31.84 22.72
CA TYR A 443 -14.22 33.00 21.93
C TYR A 443 -15.33 33.39 20.95
N ASN A 444 -15.81 32.43 20.13
CA ASN A 444 -16.87 32.66 19.16
C ASN A 444 -18.20 33.06 19.80
N GLN A 445 -18.53 32.55 20.99
CA GLN A 445 -19.76 32.93 21.72
C GLN A 445 -19.68 34.36 22.28
N GLN A 446 -18.49 34.77 22.74
CA GLN A 446 -18.30 36.10 23.31
C GLN A 446 -18.29 37.22 22.25
N HIS A 447 -17.75 36.91 21.05
CA HIS A 447 -17.47 37.94 20.05
C HIS A 447 -18.37 37.92 18.82
N ASN A 448 -19.17 36.87 18.60
CA ASN A 448 -20.16 36.72 17.51
C ASN A 448 -19.65 37.18 16.12
N TYR A 449 -18.38 36.89 15.80
CA TYR A 449 -17.79 37.23 14.51
C TYR A 449 -18.30 36.34 13.39
N GLN A 450 -18.39 36.90 12.16
CA GLN A 450 -18.68 36.18 10.93
C GLN A 450 -17.55 36.44 9.92
N PRO A 451 -16.85 35.40 9.43
CA PRO A 451 -16.94 33.99 9.81
C PRO A 451 -16.28 33.68 11.16
N SER A 452 -16.80 32.67 11.87
CA SER A 452 -16.29 32.21 13.17
C SER A 452 -14.85 31.67 13.07
N LEU A 453 -14.11 31.68 14.18
CA LEU A 453 -12.81 31.03 14.25
C LEU A 453 -12.93 29.52 14.42
N SER A 454 -11.95 28.78 13.89
CA SER A 454 -11.81 27.36 14.04
C SER A 454 -10.35 26.94 14.19
N LEU A 455 -10.11 25.76 14.77
CA LEU A 455 -8.83 25.07 14.74
C LEU A 455 -8.81 24.10 13.56
N SER A 456 -7.86 24.27 12.66
CA SER A 456 -7.73 23.42 11.47
C SER A 456 -6.28 23.32 11.03
N ASN A 457 -5.90 22.16 10.50
CA ASN A 457 -4.63 21.92 9.83
C ASN A 457 -4.71 22.11 8.30
N ARG A 458 -5.85 22.58 7.79
CA ARG A 458 -6.06 22.85 6.36
C ARG A 458 -5.82 24.31 6.06
N LYS A 459 -5.10 24.57 4.96
CA LYS A 459 -4.90 25.90 4.43
C LYS A 459 -6.12 26.33 3.61
N TYR A 460 -6.92 27.24 4.15
CA TYR A 460 -8.01 27.88 3.40
C TYR A 460 -7.46 29.06 2.60
N ARG A 461 -7.80 29.12 1.32
CA ARG A 461 -7.45 30.26 0.46
C ARG A 461 -8.66 31.19 0.39
N TYR A 462 -8.51 32.39 0.95
CA TYR A 462 -9.46 33.47 0.78
C TYR A 462 -9.06 34.32 -0.44
N PRO A 463 -10.04 34.99 -1.12
CA PRO A 463 -9.71 35.97 -2.14
C PRO A 463 -8.80 37.07 -1.60
N ALA A 464 -7.78 37.49 -2.35
CA ALA A 464 -6.83 38.52 -1.90
C ALA A 464 -7.55 39.81 -1.51
N SER A 465 -8.57 40.23 -2.27
CA SER A 465 -9.40 41.40 -1.97
C SER A 465 -10.10 41.29 -0.61
N PHE A 466 -10.59 40.14 -0.22
CA PHE A 466 -11.22 39.91 1.06
C PHE A 466 -10.21 40.07 2.22
N ILE A 467 -9.00 39.52 2.04
CA ILE A 467 -7.93 39.65 3.04
C ILE A 467 -7.51 41.12 3.21
N GLU A 468 -7.25 41.83 2.11
CA GLU A 468 -6.81 43.20 2.09
C GLU A 468 -7.86 44.16 2.73
N GLU A 469 -9.14 43.97 2.37
CA GLU A 469 -10.23 44.78 2.94
C GLU A 469 -10.32 44.60 4.46
N ASN A 470 -10.26 43.38 4.96
CA ASN A 470 -10.31 43.10 6.38
C ASN A 470 -9.08 43.64 7.13
N ILE A 471 -7.87 43.53 6.56
CA ILE A 471 -6.65 44.11 7.12
C ILE A 471 -6.79 45.64 7.23
N GLN A 472 -7.32 46.33 6.20
CA GLN A 472 -7.53 47.78 6.23
C GLN A 472 -8.55 48.18 7.29
N GLN A 473 -9.69 47.50 7.36
CA GLN A 473 -10.73 47.78 8.36
C GLN A 473 -10.20 47.61 9.79
N LEU A 474 -9.52 46.48 10.07
CA LEU A 474 -8.93 46.18 11.38
C LEU A 474 -7.81 47.20 11.72
N SER A 475 -6.98 47.59 10.77
CA SER A 475 -5.93 48.57 10.94
C SER A 475 -6.51 49.97 11.32
N SER A 476 -7.62 50.36 10.69
CA SER A 476 -8.34 51.59 11.03
C SER A 476 -8.90 51.54 12.45
N LYS A 477 -9.50 50.44 12.88
CA LYS A 477 -10.00 50.21 14.23
C LYS A 477 -8.87 50.30 15.26
N ILE A 478 -7.77 49.60 15.03
CA ILE A 478 -6.59 49.58 15.91
C ILE A 478 -6.01 50.99 16.08
N THR A 479 -6.03 51.80 15.03
CA THR A 479 -5.55 53.18 15.09
C THR A 479 -6.46 54.09 15.96
N GLN A 480 -7.77 53.79 15.98
CA GLN A 480 -8.74 54.55 16.79
C GLN A 480 -8.77 54.10 18.24
N GLN A 481 -8.95 52.80 18.45
CA GLN A 481 -9.03 52.16 19.77
C GLN A 481 -8.52 50.71 19.68
N PRO A 482 -7.25 50.47 20.03
CA PRO A 482 -6.66 49.15 19.92
C PRO A 482 -7.28 48.18 20.94
N THR A 483 -7.76 47.02 20.45
CA THR A 483 -8.24 45.90 21.26
C THR A 483 -7.42 44.66 21.00
N ALA A 484 -7.37 43.70 21.94
CA ALA A 484 -6.70 42.44 21.77
C ALA A 484 -7.31 41.63 20.59
N ASP A 485 -8.63 41.70 20.45
CA ASP A 485 -9.35 41.02 19.37
C ASP A 485 -9.00 41.54 17.99
N ASP A 486 -8.94 42.85 17.81
CA ASP A 486 -8.61 43.44 16.50
C ASP A 486 -7.20 43.02 16.04
N TYR A 487 -6.23 42.99 16.99
CA TYR A 487 -4.89 42.45 16.71
C TYR A 487 -4.90 40.95 16.42
N LEU A 488 -5.64 40.13 17.20
CA LEU A 488 -5.74 38.70 16.98
C LEU A 488 -6.28 38.40 15.57
N LEU A 489 -7.37 39.04 15.19
CA LEU A 489 -8.02 38.84 13.91
C LEU A 489 -7.14 39.34 12.76
N ARG A 490 -6.47 40.49 12.87
CA ARG A 490 -5.57 41.01 11.85
C ARG A 490 -4.34 40.12 11.69
N GLY A 491 -3.78 39.61 12.77
CA GLY A 491 -2.68 38.65 12.76
C GLY A 491 -3.03 37.37 12.02
N ILE A 492 -4.27 36.85 12.16
CA ILE A 492 -4.77 35.70 11.40
C ILE A 492 -4.82 36.01 9.89
N PHE A 493 -5.27 37.21 9.48
CA PHE A 493 -5.25 37.61 8.07
C PHE A 493 -3.83 37.75 7.53
N TYR A 494 -2.88 38.29 8.30
CA TYR A 494 -1.46 38.34 7.92
C TYR A 494 -0.83 36.94 7.77
N MET A 495 -1.23 35.95 8.58
CA MET A 495 -0.83 34.54 8.34
C MET A 495 -1.34 34.01 7.00
N ASN A 496 -2.60 34.32 6.65
CA ASN A 496 -3.20 33.89 5.39
C ASN A 496 -2.55 34.54 4.15
N SER A 497 -2.03 35.80 4.30
CA SER A 497 -1.26 36.49 3.24
C SER A 497 0.23 36.18 3.27
N GLN A 498 0.69 35.28 4.14
CA GLN A 498 2.10 34.89 4.34
C GLN A 498 3.00 36.07 4.84
N GLU A 499 2.38 37.09 5.39
CA GLU A 499 3.09 38.21 6.01
C GLU A 499 3.43 37.91 7.50
N TYR A 500 4.17 36.81 7.71
CA TYR A 500 4.44 36.22 9.02
C TYR A 500 5.06 37.21 10.03
N PRO A 501 6.01 38.10 9.67
CA PRO A 501 6.53 39.08 10.62
C PRO A 501 5.45 39.98 11.20
N LYS A 502 4.52 40.50 10.37
CA LYS A 502 3.42 41.33 10.81
C LYS A 502 2.42 40.56 11.69
N ALA A 503 2.16 39.30 11.33
CA ALA A 503 1.32 38.43 12.15
C ALA A 503 1.91 38.23 13.56
N ILE A 504 3.24 37.99 13.65
CA ILE A 504 3.94 37.82 14.92
C ILE A 504 3.85 39.10 15.77
N GLU A 505 4.03 40.28 15.15
CA GLU A 505 3.90 41.59 15.84
C GLU A 505 2.49 41.77 16.41
N ASP A 506 1.46 41.46 15.65
CA ASP A 506 0.07 41.55 16.10
C ASP A 506 -0.21 40.59 17.27
N PHE A 507 0.22 39.31 17.18
CA PHE A 507 0.04 38.40 18.31
C PHE A 507 0.84 38.81 19.56
N MET A 508 2.00 39.43 19.38
CA MET A 508 2.71 40.05 20.51
C MET A 508 1.94 41.21 21.12
N ALA A 509 1.26 42.04 20.31
CA ALA A 509 0.41 43.11 20.79
C ALA A 509 -0.78 42.57 21.61
N VAL A 510 -1.41 41.47 21.15
CA VAL A 510 -2.45 40.76 21.93
C VAL A 510 -1.93 40.43 23.33
N ASN A 511 -0.76 39.74 23.40
CA ASN A 511 -0.19 39.30 24.68
C ASN A 511 0.29 40.46 25.60
N LYS A 512 0.49 41.66 25.05
CA LYS A 512 0.73 42.87 25.86
C LYS A 512 -0.56 43.41 26.48
N LEU A 513 -1.68 43.34 25.75
CA LEU A 513 -3.00 43.81 26.22
C LEU A 513 -3.64 42.78 27.15
N GLU A 514 -3.56 41.50 26.80
CA GLU A 514 -4.10 40.38 27.54
C GLU A 514 -3.02 39.31 27.75
N PRO A 515 -2.29 39.37 28.86
CA PRO A 515 -1.25 38.39 29.17
C PRO A 515 -1.80 36.95 29.20
N ASN A 516 -1.05 36.03 28.62
CA ASN A 516 -1.41 34.60 28.52
C ASN A 516 -2.63 34.31 27.64
N HIS A 517 -2.87 35.12 26.60
CA HIS A 517 -3.92 34.85 25.64
C HIS A 517 -3.58 33.62 24.79
N LEU A 518 -4.18 32.45 25.10
CA LEU A 518 -3.82 31.12 24.56
C LEU A 518 -3.81 31.09 23.02
N LEU A 519 -4.86 31.61 22.37
CA LEU A 519 -4.99 31.55 20.92
C LEU A 519 -3.95 32.40 20.20
N ALA A 520 -3.56 33.54 20.79
CA ALA A 520 -2.52 34.42 20.25
C ALA A 520 -1.13 33.79 20.40
N LEU A 521 -0.81 33.24 21.59
CA LEU A 521 0.45 32.50 21.80
C LEU A 521 0.59 31.33 20.84
N PHE A 522 -0.49 30.56 20.65
CA PHE A 522 -0.52 29.43 19.74
C PHE A 522 -0.26 29.87 18.29
N ASN A 523 -0.99 30.84 17.80
CA ASN A 523 -0.78 31.34 16.44
C ASN A 523 0.54 32.11 16.26
N GLN A 524 1.09 32.73 17.28
CA GLN A 524 2.42 33.31 17.24
C GLN A 524 3.49 32.23 17.00
N ALA A 525 3.39 31.09 17.69
CA ALA A 525 4.27 29.94 17.45
C ALA A 525 4.07 29.36 16.04
N ASN A 526 2.82 29.24 15.58
CA ASN A 526 2.49 28.81 14.22
C ASN A 526 3.07 29.72 13.15
N ALA A 527 2.96 31.06 13.32
CA ALA A 527 3.51 32.02 12.38
C ALA A 527 5.03 31.93 12.29
N ARG A 528 5.71 31.75 13.43
CA ARG A 528 7.17 31.47 13.43
C ARG A 528 7.53 30.19 12.72
N MET A 529 6.79 29.12 12.95
CA MET A 529 7.00 27.84 12.28
C MET A 529 6.87 27.97 10.76
N GLN A 530 5.76 28.55 10.30
CA GLN A 530 5.50 28.75 8.86
C GLN A 530 6.49 29.72 8.22
N MET A 531 6.98 30.72 8.96
CA MET A 531 8.03 31.61 8.48
C MET A 531 9.34 30.83 8.25
N LEU A 532 9.74 29.97 9.17
CA LEU A 532 10.94 29.13 9.03
C LEU A 532 10.79 28.16 7.85
N ASP A 533 9.62 27.53 7.67
CA ASP A 533 9.31 26.67 6.53
C ASP A 533 9.40 27.42 5.18
N TYR A 534 8.90 28.65 5.16
CA TYR A 534 8.96 29.51 3.98
C TYR A 534 10.41 29.87 3.61
N ILE A 535 11.25 30.21 4.60
CA ILE A 535 12.67 30.48 4.40
C ILE A 535 13.38 29.24 3.85
N GLU A 536 13.14 28.06 4.43
CA GLU A 536 13.70 26.77 3.94
C GLU A 536 13.31 26.52 2.48
N SER A 537 12.07 26.74 2.12
CA SER A 537 11.57 26.51 0.75
C SER A 537 12.17 27.44 -0.31
N ILE A 538 12.58 28.64 0.07
CA ILE A 538 13.26 29.59 -0.83
C ILE A 538 14.71 29.15 -1.04
N GLU A 539 15.39 28.73 0.02
CA GLU A 539 16.78 28.31 -0.03
C GLU A 539 16.95 27.02 -0.90
N ASP A 540 16.05 26.05 -0.78
CA ASP A 540 16.06 24.84 -1.59
C ASP A 540 15.89 25.13 -3.10
N ASN A 541 15.06 26.10 -3.47
CA ASN A 541 14.85 26.47 -4.88
C ASN A 541 15.99 27.31 -5.47
N THR A 542 16.86 27.92 -4.67
CA THR A 542 17.99 28.72 -5.15
C THR A 542 19.23 27.90 -5.43
N VAL A 543 19.35 26.70 -4.91
CA VAL A 543 20.51 25.81 -5.05
C VAL A 543 20.56 25.07 -6.37
N GLU A 544 19.44 24.87 -7.07
CA GLU A 544 19.41 24.23 -8.42
C GLU A 544 20.13 25.05 -9.50
N VAL A 545 20.51 26.31 -9.25
CA VAL A 545 21.10 27.22 -10.26
C VAL A 545 22.62 27.31 -10.20
N ILE A 546 23.28 26.80 -9.15
CA ILE A 546 24.74 26.92 -9.01
C ILE A 546 25.34 25.56 -8.68
N GLY A 547 26.07 24.98 -9.65
CA GLY A 547 26.65 23.64 -9.59
C GLY A 547 27.56 23.36 -8.40
N GLU A 548 27.55 22.08 -8.02
CA GLU A 548 28.51 21.32 -7.25
C GLU A 548 29.32 22.06 -6.16
N GLU A 549 28.73 22.28 -4.99
CA GLU A 549 29.42 22.27 -3.72
C GLU A 549 28.60 21.57 -2.65
N LYS A 550 29.22 20.77 -1.78
CA LYS A 550 28.59 19.99 -0.72
C LYS A 550 27.64 20.90 0.09
N GLN A 551 26.34 20.63 0.02
CA GLN A 551 25.35 21.31 0.83
C GLN A 551 25.66 21.10 2.32
N VAL A 552 26.07 22.14 3.01
CA VAL A 552 26.02 22.17 4.48
C VAL A 552 24.57 22.44 4.84
N LYS A 553 23.83 21.38 5.19
CA LYS A 553 22.44 21.50 5.67
C LYS A 553 22.41 22.44 6.87
N ARG A 554 21.79 23.61 6.73
CA ARG A 554 21.69 24.60 7.79
C ARG A 554 20.76 24.06 8.88
N ILE A 555 21.22 24.06 10.12
CA ILE A 555 20.38 23.66 11.26
C ILE A 555 19.44 24.82 11.57
N ILE A 556 18.16 24.64 11.32
CA ILE A 556 17.10 25.60 11.66
C ILE A 556 16.83 25.53 13.17
N ASP A 557 16.86 26.69 13.84
CA ASP A 557 16.55 26.77 15.27
C ASP A 557 15.05 26.94 15.52
N TYR A 558 14.39 25.88 15.97
CA TYR A 558 12.98 25.87 16.35
C TYR A 558 12.75 26.18 17.85
N SER A 559 13.75 26.64 18.61
CA SER A 559 13.65 26.82 20.06
C SER A 559 12.51 27.75 20.47
N GLN A 560 12.36 28.91 19.77
CA GLN A 560 11.29 29.88 20.03
C GLN A 560 9.89 29.35 19.68
N VAL A 561 9.79 28.48 18.68
CA VAL A 561 8.53 27.80 18.30
C VAL A 561 8.11 26.84 19.41
N LEU A 562 9.03 26.01 19.87
CA LEU A 562 8.79 25.07 20.97
C LEU A 562 8.45 25.80 22.28
N GLU A 563 9.12 26.90 22.60
CA GLU A 563 8.83 27.72 23.76
C GLU A 563 7.38 28.27 23.71
N GLY A 564 6.96 28.76 22.53
CA GLY A 564 5.59 29.24 22.33
C GLY A 564 4.53 28.17 22.57
N TYR A 565 4.71 26.97 22.03
CA TYR A 565 3.78 25.88 22.28
C TYR A 565 3.80 25.39 23.74
N ARG A 566 4.98 25.32 24.38
CA ARG A 566 5.07 24.98 25.82
C ARG A 566 4.32 25.94 26.69
N LYS A 567 4.39 27.26 26.42
CA LYS A 567 3.59 28.27 27.13
C LYS A 567 2.09 28.02 26.98
N CYS A 568 1.64 27.57 25.80
CA CYS A 568 0.24 27.16 25.63
C CYS A 568 -0.14 25.99 26.53
N LEU A 569 0.74 24.99 26.70
CA LEU A 569 0.51 23.86 27.59
C LEU A 569 0.65 24.17 29.07
N GLU A 570 1.40 25.22 29.43
CA GLU A 570 1.44 25.75 30.79
C GLU A 570 0.11 26.42 31.17
N ILE A 571 -0.55 27.07 30.20
CA ILE A 571 -1.86 27.72 30.39
C ILE A 571 -2.97 26.66 30.41
N ASP A 572 -2.96 25.75 29.44
CA ASP A 572 -3.92 24.65 29.33
C ASP A 572 -3.21 23.35 28.93
N PRO A 573 -2.91 22.47 29.90
CA PRO A 573 -2.29 21.17 29.62
C PRO A 573 -3.13 20.25 28.74
N ALA A 574 -4.43 20.51 28.60
CA ALA A 574 -5.34 19.76 27.71
C ALA A 574 -5.41 20.34 26.30
N PHE A 575 -4.64 21.39 25.98
CA PHE A 575 -4.61 21.97 24.65
C PHE A 575 -3.75 21.12 23.69
N ILE A 576 -4.28 19.95 23.33
CA ILE A 576 -3.60 18.91 22.56
C ILE A 576 -3.05 19.36 21.19
N PHE A 577 -3.59 20.43 20.61
CA PHE A 577 -3.13 20.99 19.33
C PHE A 577 -1.70 21.54 19.42
N ALA A 578 -1.34 22.16 20.55
CA ALA A 578 0.04 22.58 20.79
C ALA A 578 0.98 21.39 20.91
N LEU A 579 0.55 20.33 21.60
CA LEU A 579 1.32 19.10 21.75
C LEU A 579 1.51 18.39 20.41
N TYR A 580 0.47 18.31 19.57
CA TYR A 580 0.56 17.80 18.22
C TYR A 580 1.56 18.60 17.36
N ASN A 581 1.47 19.93 17.39
CA ASN A 581 2.38 20.81 16.66
C ASN A 581 3.84 20.67 17.15
N ILE A 582 4.06 20.45 18.46
CA ILE A 582 5.38 20.09 19.02
C ILE A 582 5.92 18.81 18.35
N GLY A 583 5.06 17.80 18.16
CA GLY A 583 5.42 16.58 17.43
C GLY A 583 5.94 16.89 16.03
N ASN A 584 5.22 17.73 15.27
CA ASN A 584 5.64 18.15 13.93
C ASN A 584 6.99 18.90 13.94
N VAL A 585 7.24 19.75 14.94
CA VAL A 585 8.54 20.45 15.12
C VAL A 585 9.65 19.46 15.42
N TYR A 586 9.40 18.44 16.25
CA TYR A 586 10.40 17.41 16.52
C TYR A 586 10.76 16.60 15.30
N VAL A 587 9.80 16.28 14.42
CA VAL A 587 10.12 15.62 13.13
C VAL A 587 11.04 16.47 12.29
N LYS A 588 10.73 17.76 12.11
CA LYS A 588 11.57 18.71 11.38
C LYS A 588 12.97 18.89 11.98
N SER A 589 13.08 18.71 13.29
CA SER A 589 14.35 18.76 14.03
C SER A 589 15.07 17.39 14.06
N GLU A 590 14.59 16.39 13.31
CA GLU A 590 15.11 15.02 13.26
C GLU A 590 15.09 14.29 14.64
N LYS A 591 14.27 14.75 15.57
CA LYS A 591 14.09 14.17 16.92
C LYS A 591 12.94 13.17 16.94
N ILE A 592 13.10 12.08 16.20
CA ILE A 592 12.01 11.14 15.88
C ILE A 592 11.37 10.53 17.13
N ASP A 593 12.15 10.09 18.13
CA ASP A 593 11.61 9.49 19.35
C ASP A 593 10.75 10.49 20.14
N GLN A 594 11.19 11.75 20.23
CA GLN A 594 10.42 12.81 20.90
C GLN A 594 9.12 13.13 20.15
N ALA A 595 9.14 13.04 18.81
CA ALA A 595 7.93 13.21 18.00
C ALA A 595 6.93 12.08 18.25
N ILE A 596 7.40 10.82 18.27
CA ILE A 596 6.57 9.65 18.59
C ILE A 596 5.94 9.80 19.99
N GLU A 597 6.71 10.26 20.97
CA GLU A 597 6.21 10.48 22.34
C GLU A 597 5.13 11.58 22.35
N ALA A 598 5.36 12.72 21.67
CA ALA A 598 4.40 13.79 21.60
C ALA A 598 3.07 13.36 20.96
N TYR A 599 3.11 12.64 19.82
CA TYR A 599 1.90 12.11 19.20
C TYR A 599 1.22 11.04 20.07
N SER A 600 2.01 10.23 20.80
CA SER A 600 1.45 9.22 21.70
C SER A 600 0.70 9.86 22.87
N GLU A 601 1.19 11.00 23.37
CA GLU A 601 0.51 11.77 24.39
C GLU A 601 -0.78 12.41 23.87
N VAL A 602 -0.78 12.95 22.62
CA VAL A 602 -2.01 13.42 21.96
C VAL A 602 -3.06 12.32 21.89
N ILE A 603 -2.66 11.13 21.41
CA ILE A 603 -3.55 9.97 21.29
C ILE A 603 -4.06 9.49 22.65
N ARG A 604 -3.26 9.60 23.71
CA ARG A 604 -3.67 9.24 25.06
C ARG A 604 -4.78 10.16 25.58
N GLN A 605 -4.71 11.46 25.25
CA GLN A 605 -5.70 12.45 25.64
C GLN A 605 -6.96 12.42 24.74
N ASP A 606 -6.76 12.23 23.41
CA ASP A 606 -7.85 12.09 22.44
C ASP A 606 -7.62 10.89 21.51
N LYS A 607 -8.37 9.83 21.72
CA LYS A 607 -8.32 8.60 20.92
C LYS A 607 -8.92 8.74 19.52
N GLU A 608 -9.56 9.85 19.21
CA GLU A 608 -10.14 10.16 17.88
C GLU A 608 -9.29 11.15 17.09
N PHE A 609 -8.08 11.50 17.55
CA PHE A 609 -7.19 12.44 16.85
C PHE A 609 -6.47 11.75 15.67
N ALA A 610 -7.12 11.79 14.51
CA ALA A 610 -6.71 11.05 13.32
C ALA A 610 -5.29 11.39 12.84
N GLU A 611 -4.94 12.67 12.82
CA GLU A 611 -3.67 13.18 12.33
C GLU A 611 -2.48 12.72 13.19
N ALA A 612 -2.68 12.55 14.50
CA ALA A 612 -1.63 12.06 15.37
C ALA A 612 -1.31 10.58 15.10
N TYR A 613 -2.34 9.76 14.87
CA TYR A 613 -2.14 8.37 14.42
C TYR A 613 -1.43 8.33 13.07
N PHE A 614 -1.86 9.14 12.12
CA PHE A 614 -1.27 9.17 10.79
C PHE A 614 0.22 9.54 10.84
N ASN A 615 0.56 10.66 11.49
CA ASN A 615 1.93 11.12 11.59
C ASN A 615 2.82 10.14 12.37
N ARG A 616 2.33 9.57 13.48
CA ARG A 616 3.06 8.56 14.24
C ARG A 616 3.25 7.26 13.43
N GLY A 617 2.24 6.85 12.67
CA GLY A 617 2.32 5.73 11.75
C GLY A 617 3.41 5.91 10.68
N LEU A 618 3.56 7.11 10.12
CA LEU A 618 4.65 7.42 9.20
C LEU A 618 6.03 7.33 9.87
N LEU A 619 6.15 7.79 11.13
CA LEU A 619 7.40 7.66 11.88
C LEU A 619 7.74 6.20 12.20
N TYR A 620 6.74 5.36 12.45
CA TYR A 620 6.94 3.93 12.62
C TYR A 620 7.41 3.24 11.32
N ILE A 621 6.93 3.66 10.14
CA ILE A 621 7.50 3.20 8.86
C ILE A 621 8.98 3.62 8.76
N TYR A 622 9.27 4.89 9.03
CA TYR A 622 10.63 5.43 8.95
C TYR A 622 11.61 4.67 9.87
N THR A 623 11.15 4.25 11.05
CA THR A 623 11.95 3.49 12.04
C THR A 623 11.87 1.97 11.85
N GLY A 624 11.26 1.46 10.78
CA GLY A 624 11.14 0.03 10.48
C GLY A 624 10.12 -0.75 11.32
N ARG A 625 9.29 -0.07 12.12
CA ARG A 625 8.29 -0.66 13.01
C ARG A 625 6.96 -0.89 12.28
N LYS A 626 6.96 -1.82 11.31
CA LYS A 626 5.85 -2.02 10.36
C LYS A 626 4.51 -2.38 11.04
N ALA A 627 4.52 -3.20 12.08
CA ALA A 627 3.29 -3.62 12.76
C ALA A 627 2.59 -2.46 13.47
N GLU A 628 3.36 -1.63 14.20
CA GLU A 628 2.83 -0.43 14.85
C GLU A 628 2.39 0.63 13.83
N ALA A 629 3.14 0.75 12.71
CA ALA A 629 2.76 1.62 11.60
C ALA A 629 1.40 1.24 11.04
N ASN A 630 1.19 -0.06 10.78
CA ASN A 630 -0.08 -0.53 10.24
C ASN A 630 -1.24 -0.27 11.21
N ALA A 631 -1.06 -0.55 12.51
CA ALA A 631 -2.09 -0.30 13.51
C ALA A 631 -2.50 1.18 13.57
N ASP A 632 -1.53 2.08 13.55
CA ASP A 632 -1.77 3.53 13.59
C ASP A 632 -2.41 4.03 12.29
N LEU A 633 -1.91 3.62 11.13
CA LEU A 633 -2.47 4.01 9.83
C LEU A 633 -3.87 3.45 9.61
N SER A 634 -4.13 2.19 10.01
CA SER A 634 -5.49 1.63 10.00
C SER A 634 -6.44 2.49 10.84
N LYS A 635 -5.99 2.89 12.05
CA LYS A 635 -6.79 3.77 12.91
C LYS A 635 -6.99 5.16 12.30
N ALA A 636 -5.96 5.76 11.71
CA ALA A 636 -6.08 7.03 11.00
C ALA A 636 -7.08 6.95 9.83
N GLY A 637 -7.05 5.85 9.07
CA GLY A 637 -8.01 5.56 7.99
C GLY A 637 -9.44 5.41 8.50
N GLU A 638 -9.66 4.69 9.62
CA GLU A 638 -10.96 4.63 10.29
C GLU A 638 -11.49 6.02 10.65
N LEU A 639 -10.61 6.89 11.12
CA LEU A 639 -10.95 8.25 11.55
C LEU A 639 -11.05 9.25 10.38
N GLY A 640 -10.92 8.78 9.12
CA GLY A 640 -11.23 9.55 7.92
C GLY A 640 -10.01 10.06 7.12
N ILE A 641 -8.77 9.69 7.46
CA ILE A 641 -7.59 9.98 6.64
C ILE A 641 -7.41 8.85 5.62
N ILE A 642 -8.04 8.99 4.46
CA ILE A 642 -8.13 7.97 3.40
C ILE A 642 -6.73 7.55 2.90
N ASP A 643 -5.80 8.51 2.81
CA ASP A 643 -4.44 8.26 2.33
C ASP A 643 -3.68 7.22 3.16
N ALA A 644 -4.10 6.99 4.40
CA ALA A 644 -3.53 5.97 5.28
C ALA A 644 -3.59 4.56 4.66
N TYR A 645 -4.69 4.20 3.98
CA TYR A 645 -4.82 2.88 3.33
C TYR A 645 -3.87 2.71 2.14
N ASN A 646 -3.59 3.80 1.41
CA ASN A 646 -2.61 3.79 0.32
C ASN A 646 -1.18 3.54 0.86
N ILE A 647 -0.88 4.11 2.04
CA ILE A 647 0.41 3.95 2.69
C ILE A 647 0.56 2.54 3.27
N ILE A 648 -0.49 2.00 3.92
CA ILE A 648 -0.52 0.59 4.40
C ILE A 648 -0.18 -0.34 3.25
N LYS A 649 -0.88 -0.20 2.14
CA LYS A 649 -0.69 -1.05 0.96
C LYS A 649 0.74 -1.01 0.42
N ARG A 650 1.38 0.16 0.45
CA ARG A 650 2.71 0.38 -0.14
C ARG A 650 3.86 0.01 0.80
N TYR A 651 3.72 0.23 2.10
CA TYR A 651 4.85 0.20 3.03
C TYR A 651 4.70 -0.79 4.19
N CYS A 652 3.48 -1.22 4.53
CA CYS A 652 3.24 -2.10 5.67
C CYS A 652 3.12 -3.58 5.29
N LYS A 653 2.99 -3.92 3.99
CA LYS A 653 3.03 -5.33 3.58
C LYS A 653 4.37 -5.95 3.97
N GLU A 654 4.32 -7.10 4.61
CA GLU A 654 5.49 -7.96 4.76
C GLU A 654 5.92 -8.40 3.35
N GLY A 655 6.85 -7.62 2.77
CA GLY A 655 7.55 -8.06 1.58
C GLY A 655 8.46 -9.21 1.96
N ASN A 656 8.61 -10.19 1.11
CA ASN A 656 9.75 -11.09 1.15
C ASN A 656 11.02 -10.21 1.17
N ASP A 657 11.65 -10.07 2.36
CA ASP A 657 12.99 -9.55 2.48
C ASP A 657 13.97 -10.53 1.85
#